data_c167d0279a4e8fd0c49af2b4f8423a9c
#
_entry.id   c167d0279a4e8fd0c49af2b4f8423a9c
#
_cell.length_a   1.000
_cell.length_b   1.000
_cell.length_c   1.000
_cell.angle_alpha   90.00
_cell.angle_beta   90.00
_cell.angle_gamma   90.00
#
_symmetry.space_group_name_H-M   'P 1'
#
loop_
_entity.id
_entity.type
_entity.pdbx_description
1 polymer ?
#
loop_
_entity_poly.entity_id
_entity_poly.type
_entity_poly.pdbx_seq_one_letter_code
_entity_poly.pdbx_strand_id
1 'polypeptide(L)'
;MSKCFKQALKGLLVVCLTGSMCYSPAYAQQPDNANDPLLKIYRATATRVNDLSHTKLDVRFDYAKRYLYGKAWLTLKPHFYATDSLTLDAKGMDIKTVALVKGGKNAALKYTYDSTQLHIQLDKVYSRTESYTIYIDYVARPEQIAASGSAAITDAKGLYFINPDGTDKNKPIQIWTQGETESNSVWFPTIDKTAQKCTEEISMTVDKKYVTLSNGKLVSQKNNPDGTRTDTWKMDLPHSPYLFMMAVGDFAIVKEQWRGREVSYYLEKAYEPYAKAIFGNTPEMLSFYSDLLGYEYAWPKYSQIVVRDYVSGAMENTTATLHADRELLDNNNYNESVIAHELFHHWFGDLVTAESWSNLTLNESFADYSEYLWLEHKYGKDEADAHSLEAGESYKQFAQYAGDRDLVRFHYHDKEDMFDAVSYQKGGRILHMLRNVVGDSAFFKSLNLYLKTNAFKPAEAHQLRLAFEEVTGEDLNWFFNQWYFGDGYPKLDVNYNYNDAAKTVTVNINQTQESGKIFQLPIDIDVYAGGKKERHLVTITDKTSAFTFPYTSKPDLVNVDADKVLLADINDQRDLNTYIFQYYNAPTYLDRREALEACLKEQANPAARKVVIAALKDKFYGIRSLAIKGLSMSDDGVKSAALPVLQQLAKDDKNALVRTAALKQLGSLRDAQYSSLFEAATKDQSYAAAGAALTSLSSLNADKAYTLAKQMEASSRGALRNAIAGVYAKKGNEDDVAFFAKTFDEASGQEKVEDAIQYITILANVDNADIVIKGIGQIKDMTKAFNNKMVTNYMVNMLQPVAKRKLDKATIAPADKKADLMKQYDYLKKVITELKD
;
A
#
# COMPACT_ATOMS: atom_id res chain seq x y z
N MET A 1 -32.52 20.52 -5.30
CA MET A 1 -31.20 20.13 -4.79
C MET A 1 -30.22 21.25 -5.07
N SER A 2 -29.63 21.86 -4.03
CA SER A 2 -28.83 23.06 -4.14
C SER A 2 -27.48 22.79 -4.84
N LYS A 3 -26.90 23.85 -5.46
CA LYS A 3 -25.58 23.78 -6.12
C LYS A 3 -24.47 23.24 -5.21
N CYS A 4 -24.55 23.45 -3.90
CA CYS A 4 -23.59 22.92 -2.91
C CYS A 4 -23.61 21.38 -2.81
N PHE A 5 -24.77 20.72 -2.98
CA PHE A 5 -24.88 19.25 -2.95
C PHE A 5 -24.20 18.60 -4.18
N LYS A 6 -24.23 19.29 -5.33
CA LYS A 6 -23.55 18.82 -6.56
C LYS A 6 -22.04 19.02 -6.52
N GLN A 7 -21.54 20.00 -5.75
CA GLN A 7 -20.09 20.22 -5.59
C GLN A 7 -19.48 19.28 -4.55
N ALA A 8 -20.17 18.99 -3.44
CA ALA A 8 -19.72 17.99 -2.47
C ALA A 8 -19.71 16.56 -3.07
N LEU A 9 -20.73 16.24 -3.89
CA LEU A 9 -20.79 14.95 -4.60
C LEU A 9 -19.73 14.85 -5.72
N LYS A 10 -19.34 15.96 -6.34
CA LYS A 10 -18.27 15.97 -7.35
C LYS A 10 -16.88 15.82 -6.72
N GLY A 11 -16.64 16.39 -5.55
CA GLY A 11 -15.38 16.22 -4.83
C GLY A 11 -15.15 14.79 -4.33
N LEU A 12 -16.20 14.09 -3.89
CA LEU A 12 -16.11 12.67 -3.44
C LEU A 12 -16.17 11.67 -4.60
N LEU A 13 -16.87 11.99 -5.71
CA LEU A 13 -16.94 11.10 -6.88
C LEU A 13 -15.64 11.09 -7.73
N VAL A 14 -14.79 12.09 -7.58
CA VAL A 14 -13.47 12.10 -8.26
C VAL A 14 -12.47 11.18 -7.54
N VAL A 15 -12.65 10.93 -6.24
CA VAL A 15 -11.83 9.98 -5.46
C VAL A 15 -12.25 8.51 -5.68
N CYS A 16 -13.50 8.25 -6.09
CA CYS A 16 -14.02 6.88 -6.30
C CYS A 16 -13.94 6.37 -7.74
N LEU A 17 -13.31 7.10 -8.68
CA LEU A 17 -13.33 6.75 -10.11
C LEU A 17 -11.98 6.31 -10.69
N THR A 18 -10.93 6.31 -9.89
CA THR A 18 -9.67 5.65 -10.24
C THR A 18 -9.52 4.44 -9.33
N GLY A 19 -9.97 3.28 -9.80
CA GLY A 19 -9.66 2.01 -9.16
C GLY A 19 -8.18 1.73 -9.33
N SER A 20 -7.37 2.16 -8.40
CA SER A 20 -5.98 1.80 -8.30
C SER A 20 -5.47 2.20 -6.93
N MET A 21 -4.86 1.25 -6.30
CA MET A 21 -4.08 1.27 -5.07
C MET A 21 -4.81 1.63 -3.79
N CYS A 22 -4.89 0.64 -2.95
CA CYS A 22 -5.18 0.75 -1.52
C CYS A 22 -3.98 1.28 -0.73
N TYR A 23 -3.40 2.39 -1.17
CA TYR A 23 -2.91 3.35 -0.21
C TYR A 23 -4.08 4.28 0.07
N SER A 24 -4.75 4.05 1.17
CA SER A 24 -5.86 4.89 1.59
C SER A 24 -5.42 6.36 1.56
N PRO A 25 -6.00 7.24 0.72
CA PRO A 25 -5.72 8.67 0.83
C PRO A 25 -6.33 9.28 2.09
N ALA A 26 -6.77 8.43 3.00
CA ALA A 26 -7.49 8.84 4.21
C ALA A 26 -6.59 9.42 5.30
N TYR A 27 -5.28 9.32 5.15
CA TYR A 27 -4.36 9.85 6.14
C TYR A 27 -3.48 10.93 5.53
N ALA A 28 -4.12 12.01 5.08
CA ALA A 28 -3.40 13.26 4.95
C ALA A 28 -2.85 13.61 6.33
N GLN A 29 -1.57 13.36 6.57
CA GLN A 29 -0.86 14.02 7.66
C GLN A 29 -1.20 15.50 7.55
N GLN A 30 -1.62 16.12 8.64
CA GLN A 30 -1.81 17.57 8.64
C GLN A 30 -0.47 18.22 8.27
N PRO A 31 -0.47 19.33 7.53
CA PRO A 31 0.77 20.05 7.25
C PRO A 31 1.52 20.26 8.55
N ASP A 32 2.81 19.96 8.56
CA ASP A 32 3.63 20.09 9.74
C ASP A 32 3.49 21.50 10.30
N ASN A 33 3.09 21.60 11.54
CA ASN A 33 3.09 22.88 12.22
C ASN A 33 4.55 23.30 12.43
N ALA A 34 5.06 24.21 11.62
CA ALA A 34 6.46 24.70 11.69
C ALA A 34 6.88 25.18 13.11
N ASN A 35 5.92 25.42 14.01
CA ASN A 35 6.16 25.75 15.40
C ASN A 35 6.16 24.54 16.35
N ASP A 36 5.98 23.31 15.84
CA ASP A 36 6.05 22.11 16.66
C ASP A 36 7.48 21.95 17.23
N PRO A 37 7.67 21.94 18.56
CA PRO A 37 8.99 21.78 19.16
C PRO A 37 9.62 20.43 18.86
N LEU A 38 8.83 19.38 18.53
CA LEU A 38 9.32 18.05 18.21
C LEU A 38 10.02 18.02 16.84
N LEU A 39 9.60 18.84 15.89
CA LEU A 39 10.26 19.00 14.58
C LEU A 39 11.62 19.72 14.68
N LYS A 40 11.95 20.32 15.83
CA LYS A 40 13.26 20.94 16.08
C LYS A 40 14.29 19.96 16.62
N ILE A 41 13.86 18.75 17.00
CA ILE A 41 14.76 17.73 17.54
C ILE A 41 15.47 17.02 16.39
N TYR A 42 16.79 17.04 16.39
CA TYR A 42 17.57 16.21 15.49
C TYR A 42 17.55 14.74 15.95
N ARG A 43 16.96 13.87 15.13
CA ARG A 43 16.78 12.45 15.41
C ARG A 43 17.99 11.65 14.94
N ALA A 44 19.13 11.87 15.62
CA ALA A 44 20.32 11.06 15.37
C ALA A 44 20.07 9.58 15.63
N THR A 45 20.90 8.71 15.04
CA THR A 45 20.91 7.30 15.42
C THR A 45 21.16 7.12 16.91
N ALA A 46 20.56 6.11 17.51
CA ALA A 46 20.74 5.83 18.94
C ALA A 46 22.20 5.47 19.25
N THR A 47 22.75 6.05 20.34
CA THR A 47 24.09 5.72 20.79
C THR A 47 24.20 4.22 21.10
N ARG A 48 25.14 3.53 20.46
CA ARG A 48 25.39 2.12 20.67
C ARG A 48 26.38 1.91 21.83
N VAL A 49 25.85 1.59 22.99
CA VAL A 49 26.66 1.25 24.18
C VAL A 49 26.97 -0.25 24.20
N ASN A 50 25.98 -1.07 23.88
CA ASN A 50 26.10 -2.52 23.79
C ASN A 50 25.58 -3.00 22.41
N ASP A 51 26.20 -4.07 21.91
CA ASP A 51 25.75 -4.80 20.73
C ASP A 51 25.01 -6.07 21.16
N LEU A 52 23.81 -6.25 20.63
CA LEU A 52 23.05 -7.49 20.75
C LEU A 52 23.61 -8.52 19.76
N SER A 53 23.98 -9.70 20.25
CA SER A 53 24.59 -10.77 19.41
C SER A 53 23.63 -11.94 19.18
N HIS A 54 22.82 -12.30 20.22
CA HIS A 54 21.86 -13.39 20.13
C HIS A 54 20.70 -13.16 21.07
N THR A 55 19.49 -13.46 20.62
CA THR A 55 18.26 -13.45 21.40
C THR A 55 17.67 -14.86 21.41
N LYS A 56 17.48 -15.43 22.62
CA LYS A 56 16.73 -16.68 22.80
C LYS A 56 15.51 -16.43 23.64
N LEU A 57 14.33 -16.87 23.14
CA LEU A 57 13.04 -16.68 23.79
C LEU A 57 12.36 -18.05 24.06
N ASP A 58 11.68 -18.14 25.20
CA ASP A 58 10.76 -19.24 25.53
C ASP A 58 9.44 -18.61 25.97
N VAL A 59 8.39 -18.79 25.17
CA VAL A 59 7.14 -18.07 25.32
C VAL A 59 5.94 -19.01 25.37
N ARG A 60 4.93 -18.60 26.15
CA ARG A 60 3.60 -19.24 26.20
C ARG A 60 2.52 -18.17 26.38
N PHE A 61 1.29 -18.47 25.99
CA PHE A 61 0.21 -17.51 25.89
C PHE A 61 -0.93 -17.81 26.86
N ASP A 62 -1.49 -16.75 27.44
CA ASP A 62 -2.75 -16.78 28.17
C ASP A 62 -3.80 -16.04 27.33
N TYR A 63 -4.62 -16.81 26.61
CA TYR A 63 -5.63 -16.26 25.71
C TYR A 63 -6.69 -15.44 26.44
N ALA A 64 -7.09 -15.87 27.65
CA ALA A 64 -8.13 -15.20 28.43
C ALA A 64 -7.68 -13.83 28.94
N LYS A 65 -6.42 -13.70 29.35
CA LYS A 65 -5.83 -12.45 29.82
C LYS A 65 -5.20 -11.65 28.70
N ARG A 66 -4.96 -12.28 27.53
CA ARG A 66 -4.17 -11.72 26.43
C ARG A 66 -2.76 -11.35 26.87
N TYR A 67 -2.09 -12.27 27.60
CA TYR A 67 -0.73 -12.11 28.12
C TYR A 67 0.22 -13.09 27.47
N LEU A 68 1.49 -12.68 27.37
CA LEU A 68 2.60 -13.57 27.06
C LEU A 68 3.47 -13.74 28.31
N TYR A 69 3.70 -14.98 28.71
CA TYR A 69 4.69 -15.35 29.72
C TYR A 69 5.99 -15.70 29.00
N GLY A 70 7.04 -14.90 29.22
CA GLY A 70 8.28 -14.98 28.48
C GLY A 70 9.50 -15.19 29.38
N LYS A 71 10.46 -15.93 28.84
CA LYS A 71 11.84 -15.99 29.33
C LYS A 71 12.75 -15.62 28.19
N ALA A 72 13.63 -14.66 28.43
CA ALA A 72 14.60 -14.19 27.44
C ALA A 72 16.03 -14.43 27.92
N TRP A 73 16.88 -14.89 27.03
CA TRP A 73 18.33 -14.94 27.20
C TRP A 73 18.95 -14.06 26.12
N LEU A 74 19.50 -12.91 26.53
CA LEU A 74 20.10 -11.94 25.62
C LEU A 74 21.62 -12.02 25.78
N THR A 75 22.31 -12.36 24.69
CA THR A 75 23.77 -12.36 24.64
C THR A 75 24.24 -11.06 24.01
N LEU A 76 25.04 -10.30 24.75
CA LEU A 76 25.50 -8.96 24.39
C LEU A 76 27.02 -8.84 24.63
N LYS A 77 27.59 -7.79 24.06
CA LYS A 77 28.94 -7.29 24.35
C LYS A 77 28.97 -5.77 24.29
N PRO A 78 29.88 -5.09 24.97
CA PRO A 78 30.10 -3.65 24.76
C PRO A 78 30.45 -3.34 23.31
N HIS A 79 29.86 -2.28 22.75
CA HIS A 79 30.12 -1.87 21.37
C HIS A 79 31.59 -1.45 21.17
N PHE A 80 32.10 -0.52 21.94
CA PHE A 80 33.47 -0.04 21.87
C PHE A 80 34.06 0.16 23.25
N TYR A 81 33.53 1.06 24.08
CA TYR A 81 34.04 1.35 25.40
C TYR A 81 33.56 0.28 26.42
N ALA A 82 34.46 -0.05 27.36
CA ALA A 82 34.11 -0.95 28.44
C ALA A 82 32.97 -0.37 29.27
N THR A 83 32.00 -1.20 29.68
CA THR A 83 30.84 -0.78 30.45
C THR A 83 30.39 -1.85 31.46
N ASP A 84 29.77 -1.42 32.52
CA ASP A 84 29.11 -2.24 33.55
C ASP A 84 27.60 -1.99 33.57
N SER A 85 27.05 -1.33 32.54
CA SER A 85 25.64 -1.03 32.43
C SER A 85 25.04 -1.51 31.12
N LEU A 86 23.76 -1.91 31.18
CA LEU A 86 22.93 -2.27 30.04
C LEU A 86 21.57 -1.63 30.17
N THR A 87 21.09 -1.01 29.09
CA THR A 87 19.71 -0.53 28.98
C THR A 87 19.00 -1.33 27.88
N LEU A 88 17.82 -1.87 28.20
CA LEU A 88 16.94 -2.56 27.27
C LEU A 88 15.61 -1.82 27.17
N ASP A 89 15.04 -1.79 26.00
CA ASP A 89 13.64 -1.39 25.79
C ASP A 89 12.74 -2.55 26.25
N ALA A 90 11.73 -2.25 27.09
CA ALA A 90 10.82 -3.23 27.67
C ALA A 90 9.51 -2.51 28.04
N LYS A 91 8.59 -2.40 27.12
CA LYS A 91 7.39 -1.55 27.26
C LYS A 91 6.27 -2.30 27.97
N GLY A 92 5.82 -1.78 29.11
CA GLY A 92 4.63 -2.25 29.85
C GLY A 92 4.72 -3.69 30.39
N MET A 93 5.93 -4.22 30.62
CA MET A 93 6.13 -5.58 31.10
C MET A 93 6.09 -5.67 32.61
N ASP A 94 5.76 -6.84 33.12
CA ASP A 94 5.94 -7.21 34.50
C ASP A 94 7.24 -8.02 34.66
N ILE A 95 8.33 -7.36 35.06
CA ILE A 95 9.65 -7.98 35.18
C ILE A 95 9.73 -8.77 36.51
N LYS A 96 9.95 -10.09 36.40
CA LYS A 96 10.01 -11.00 37.55
C LYS A 96 11.43 -11.24 38.03
N THR A 97 12.36 -11.43 37.10
CA THR A 97 13.76 -11.74 37.42
C THR A 97 14.67 -11.16 36.38
N VAL A 98 15.77 -10.55 36.80
CA VAL A 98 16.89 -10.15 35.97
C VAL A 98 18.16 -10.78 36.54
N ALA A 99 18.88 -11.55 35.74
CA ALA A 99 20.06 -12.27 36.18
C ALA A 99 21.14 -12.39 35.12
N LEU A 100 22.39 -12.48 35.52
CA LEU A 100 23.51 -12.86 34.65
C LEU A 100 23.64 -14.39 34.60
N VAL A 101 23.79 -14.96 33.43
CA VAL A 101 24.03 -16.40 33.28
C VAL A 101 25.51 -16.70 33.44
N LYS A 102 25.85 -17.47 34.48
CA LYS A 102 27.24 -17.88 34.80
C LYS A 102 27.31 -19.40 35.00
N GLY A 103 28.04 -20.10 34.14
CA GLY A 103 28.21 -21.55 34.28
C GLY A 103 26.89 -22.33 34.35
N GLY A 104 25.88 -21.92 33.62
CA GLY A 104 24.54 -22.52 33.61
C GLY A 104 23.65 -22.14 34.79
N LYS A 105 24.10 -21.22 35.69
CA LYS A 105 23.32 -20.70 36.82
C LYS A 105 22.98 -19.21 36.63
N ASN A 106 21.83 -18.80 37.15
CA ASN A 106 21.37 -17.43 37.14
C ASN A 106 21.80 -16.69 38.40
N ALA A 107 22.66 -15.68 38.25
CA ALA A 107 23.08 -14.79 39.33
C ALA A 107 22.30 -13.49 39.27
N ALA A 108 21.49 -13.17 40.28
CA ALA A 108 20.63 -12.00 40.27
C ALA A 108 21.44 -10.69 40.11
N LEU A 109 20.91 -9.78 39.30
CA LEU A 109 21.46 -8.45 39.05
C LEU A 109 20.58 -7.37 39.68
N LYS A 110 21.16 -6.22 39.98
CA LYS A 110 20.40 -5.01 40.32
C LYS A 110 19.90 -4.34 39.07
N TYR A 111 18.67 -3.84 39.08
CA TYR A 111 18.06 -3.12 38.00
C TYR A 111 17.07 -2.08 38.48
N THR A 112 16.73 -1.12 37.64
CA THR A 112 15.61 -0.22 37.73
C THR A 112 14.76 -0.33 36.47
N TYR A 113 13.46 -0.12 36.61
CA TYR A 113 12.52 -0.24 35.47
C TYR A 113 11.45 0.85 35.57
N ASP A 114 11.26 1.62 34.51
CA ASP A 114 10.35 2.77 34.44
C ASP A 114 9.08 2.51 33.63
N SER A 115 8.79 1.26 33.29
CA SER A 115 7.73 0.79 32.39
C SER A 115 8.02 0.92 30.90
N THR A 116 9.12 1.52 30.51
CA THR A 116 9.58 1.65 29.11
C THR A 116 10.98 1.08 28.92
N GLN A 117 11.88 1.34 29.88
CA GLN A 117 13.26 0.91 29.84
C GLN A 117 13.68 0.17 31.11
N LEU A 118 14.47 -0.89 30.90
CA LEU A 118 15.06 -1.72 31.94
C LEU A 118 16.57 -1.42 32.01
N HIS A 119 16.97 -0.71 33.05
CA HIS A 119 18.36 -0.36 33.30
C HIS A 119 18.99 -1.38 34.25
N ILE A 120 20.02 -2.09 33.79
CA ILE A 120 20.65 -3.20 34.48
C ILE A 120 22.10 -2.84 34.86
N GLN A 121 22.47 -3.00 36.13
CA GLN A 121 23.83 -2.92 36.59
C GLN A 121 24.50 -4.30 36.47
N LEU A 122 25.51 -4.41 35.62
CA LEU A 122 26.28 -5.64 35.43
C LEU A 122 27.15 -5.92 36.68
N ASP A 123 27.61 -7.14 36.82
CA ASP A 123 28.39 -7.57 37.97
C ASP A 123 29.86 -7.11 37.97
N LYS A 124 30.37 -6.70 36.81
CA LYS A 124 31.69 -6.12 36.57
C LYS A 124 31.68 -5.23 35.32
N VAL A 125 32.77 -4.50 35.12
CA VAL A 125 33.03 -3.84 33.82
C VAL A 125 33.41 -4.89 32.78
N TYR A 126 32.73 -4.95 31.67
CA TYR A 126 33.01 -5.80 30.51
C TYR A 126 33.75 -4.99 29.43
N SER A 127 34.73 -5.58 28.79
CA SER A 127 35.41 -5.00 27.63
C SER A 127 34.71 -5.42 26.32
N ARG A 128 34.97 -4.73 25.20
CA ARG A 128 34.40 -5.04 23.86
C ARG A 128 34.68 -6.48 23.37
N THR A 129 35.65 -7.18 23.94
CA THR A 129 36.01 -8.56 23.59
C THR A 129 35.30 -9.60 24.45
N GLU A 130 34.59 -9.16 25.51
CA GLU A 130 33.89 -10.04 26.42
C GLU A 130 32.40 -10.02 26.16
N SER A 131 31.81 -11.21 26.03
CA SER A 131 30.36 -11.37 25.92
C SER A 131 29.77 -11.76 27.27
N TYR A 132 28.53 -11.37 27.51
CA TYR A 132 27.72 -11.75 28.66
C TYR A 132 26.30 -12.07 28.25
N THR A 133 25.60 -12.92 29.01
CA THR A 133 24.22 -13.30 28.74
C THR A 133 23.34 -12.91 29.92
N ILE A 134 22.30 -12.10 29.65
CA ILE A 134 21.29 -11.71 30.63
C ILE A 134 20.07 -12.63 30.48
N TYR A 135 19.61 -13.17 31.60
CA TYR A 135 18.33 -13.87 31.68
C TYR A 135 17.27 -12.95 32.27
N ILE A 136 16.10 -12.91 31.65
CA ILE A 136 14.94 -12.14 32.11
C ILE A 136 13.71 -13.05 32.09
N ASP A 137 13.00 -13.11 33.24
CA ASP A 137 11.67 -13.72 33.35
C ASP A 137 10.66 -12.58 33.48
N TYR A 138 9.63 -12.58 32.60
CA TYR A 138 8.70 -11.45 32.45
C TYR A 138 7.31 -11.89 32.00
N VAL A 139 6.36 -10.95 32.15
CA VAL A 139 5.02 -11.07 31.57
C VAL A 139 4.76 -9.83 30.72
N ALA A 140 4.53 -10.04 29.42
CA ALA A 140 4.09 -8.98 28.52
C ALA A 140 2.57 -8.83 28.57
N ARG A 141 2.09 -7.57 28.52
CA ARG A 141 0.67 -7.20 28.65
C ARG A 141 0.28 -6.20 27.57
N PRO A 142 0.25 -6.60 26.29
CA PRO A 142 0.10 -5.69 25.15
C PRO A 142 -1.17 -4.85 25.22
N GLU A 143 -2.27 -5.40 25.73
CA GLU A 143 -3.55 -4.69 25.85
C GLU A 143 -3.57 -3.58 26.92
N GLN A 144 -2.55 -3.50 27.77
CA GLN A 144 -2.44 -2.48 28.81
C GLN A 144 -1.58 -1.29 28.40
N ILE A 145 -1.01 -1.32 27.20
CA ILE A 145 -0.19 -0.24 26.68
C ILE A 145 -1.10 0.75 25.97
N ALA A 146 -0.97 2.03 26.32
CA ALA A 146 -1.56 3.12 25.57
C ALA A 146 -0.70 3.36 24.30
N ALA A 147 -0.88 2.53 23.30
CA ALA A 147 -0.22 2.68 22.01
C ALA A 147 -1.13 3.45 21.07
N SER A 148 -0.66 4.56 20.56
CA SER A 148 -1.29 5.25 19.43
C SER A 148 -0.63 4.74 18.16
N GLY A 149 -1.43 4.30 17.20
CA GLY A 149 -0.95 3.98 15.85
C GLY A 149 -0.71 5.25 15.03
N SER A 150 -0.19 5.04 13.84
CA SER A 150 0.00 6.03 12.79
C SER A 150 -0.98 5.80 11.63
N ALA A 151 -0.76 6.53 10.55
CA ALA A 151 -1.47 6.31 9.29
C ALA A 151 -1.10 4.96 8.64
N ALA A 152 0.17 4.56 8.72
CA ALA A 152 0.66 3.33 8.10
C ALA A 152 0.43 2.10 9.00
N ILE A 153 0.68 2.24 10.29
CA ILE A 153 0.51 1.19 11.31
C ILE A 153 -0.51 1.67 12.33
N THR A 154 -1.75 1.22 12.18
CA THR A 154 -2.90 1.81 12.91
C THR A 154 -2.94 1.51 14.40
N ASP A 155 -2.14 0.56 14.89
CA ASP A 155 -1.99 0.20 16.31
C ASP A 155 -0.56 -0.31 16.57
N ALA A 156 0.08 0.09 17.66
CA ALA A 156 1.48 -0.21 17.98
C ALA A 156 1.64 -1.09 19.25
N LYS A 157 0.74 -2.04 19.48
CA LYS A 157 0.79 -2.98 20.62
C LYS A 157 1.83 -4.10 20.48
N GLY A 158 2.41 -4.28 19.32
CA GLY A 158 3.47 -5.28 19.06
C GLY A 158 3.01 -6.74 19.04
N LEU A 159 2.09 -7.15 19.90
CA LEU A 159 1.53 -8.51 20.02
C LEU A 159 0.00 -8.45 20.06
N TYR A 160 -0.64 -9.22 19.22
CA TYR A 160 -2.09 -9.18 18.97
C TYR A 160 -2.74 -10.54 19.20
N PHE A 161 -3.87 -10.53 19.91
CA PHE A 161 -4.71 -11.70 20.16
C PHE A 161 -6.03 -11.52 19.42
N ILE A 162 -6.23 -12.25 18.35
CA ILE A 162 -7.42 -12.17 17.52
C ILE A 162 -8.43 -13.21 17.99
N ASN A 163 -9.65 -12.77 18.30
CA ASN A 163 -10.75 -13.62 18.76
C ASN A 163 -10.34 -14.66 19.83
N PRO A 164 -9.61 -14.28 20.91
CA PRO A 164 -8.96 -15.21 21.81
C PRO A 164 -9.91 -16.12 22.59
N ASP A 165 -11.15 -15.73 22.77
CA ASP A 165 -12.22 -16.50 23.43
C ASP A 165 -13.11 -17.30 22.47
N GLY A 166 -12.91 -17.15 21.15
CA GLY A 166 -13.67 -17.83 20.11
C GLY A 166 -15.15 -17.44 20.05
N THR A 167 -15.52 -16.27 20.57
CA THR A 167 -16.91 -15.79 20.58
C THR A 167 -17.40 -15.35 19.21
N ASP A 168 -16.52 -14.75 18.40
CA ASP A 168 -16.81 -14.43 17.02
C ASP A 168 -16.66 -15.69 16.15
N LYS A 169 -17.79 -16.23 15.66
CA LYS A 169 -17.80 -17.45 14.83
C LYS A 169 -17.31 -17.23 13.40
N ASN A 170 -17.15 -15.98 12.98
CA ASN A 170 -16.66 -15.61 11.65
C ASN A 170 -15.15 -15.36 11.61
N LYS A 171 -14.51 -15.34 12.77
CA LYS A 171 -13.06 -15.11 12.90
C LYS A 171 -12.36 -16.31 13.53
N PRO A 172 -11.19 -16.73 12.99
CA PRO A 172 -10.35 -17.72 13.65
C PRO A 172 -9.70 -17.14 14.91
N ILE A 173 -9.24 -18.05 15.79
CA ILE A 173 -8.34 -17.67 16.88
C ILE A 173 -6.94 -17.60 16.31
N GLN A 174 -6.32 -16.42 16.39
CA GLN A 174 -4.93 -16.18 15.94
C GLN A 174 -4.14 -15.35 16.94
N ILE A 175 -2.84 -15.51 16.93
CA ILE A 175 -1.87 -14.61 17.56
C ILE A 175 -0.87 -14.25 16.48
N TRP A 176 -0.49 -12.96 16.40
CA TRP A 176 0.57 -12.48 15.53
C TRP A 176 1.23 -11.24 16.11
N THR A 177 2.40 -10.87 15.58
CA THR A 177 3.18 -9.72 16.02
C THR A 177 3.41 -8.74 14.88
N GLN A 178 3.54 -7.44 15.24
CA GLN A 178 4.00 -6.35 14.38
C GLN A 178 5.09 -5.60 15.13
N GLY A 179 6.33 -5.67 14.64
CA GLY A 179 7.49 -5.11 15.32
C GLY A 179 7.85 -3.70 14.92
N GLU A 180 7.60 -3.36 13.67
CA GLU A 180 7.91 -2.04 13.15
C GLU A 180 6.95 -0.98 13.75
N THR A 181 7.45 0.18 14.16
CA THR A 181 8.88 0.59 14.10
C THR A 181 9.71 0.03 15.27
N GLU A 182 9.27 0.16 16.50
CA GLU A 182 9.92 -0.26 17.75
C GLU A 182 8.90 -0.88 18.71
N SER A 183 8.02 -1.78 18.20
CA SER A 183 6.92 -2.37 18.94
C SER A 183 7.22 -3.77 19.45
N ASN A 184 8.32 -4.39 19.03
CA ASN A 184 8.74 -5.70 19.54
C ASN A 184 9.17 -5.65 21.01
N SER A 185 9.66 -4.50 21.50
CA SER A 185 9.92 -4.27 22.92
C SER A 185 8.67 -4.30 23.82
N VAL A 186 7.46 -4.43 23.26
CA VAL A 186 6.21 -4.68 23.99
C VAL A 186 6.09 -6.15 24.41
N TRP A 187 6.61 -7.11 23.62
CA TRP A 187 6.43 -8.53 23.93
C TRP A 187 7.72 -9.27 24.32
N PHE A 188 8.92 -8.69 24.06
CA PHE A 188 10.16 -9.18 24.67
C PHE A 188 11.15 -8.03 24.95
N PRO A 189 11.94 -8.08 26.04
CA PRO A 189 12.97 -7.06 26.30
C PRO A 189 14.09 -7.17 25.26
N THR A 190 14.50 -6.04 24.67
CA THR A 190 15.52 -6.00 23.61
C THR A 190 16.16 -4.60 23.52
N ILE A 191 17.10 -4.41 22.60
CA ILE A 191 17.50 -3.08 22.12
C ILE A 191 16.75 -2.88 20.80
N ASP A 192 15.58 -2.24 20.86
CA ASP A 192 14.62 -2.15 19.74
C ASP A 192 15.01 -1.03 18.76
N LYS A 193 16.15 -1.21 18.08
CA LYS A 193 16.74 -0.26 17.14
C LYS A 193 17.13 -0.98 15.85
N THR A 194 16.93 -0.30 14.72
CA THR A 194 17.22 -0.83 13.38
C THR A 194 18.68 -1.27 13.22
N ALA A 195 19.62 -0.52 13.82
CA ALA A 195 21.05 -0.79 13.74
C ALA A 195 21.53 -2.00 14.57
N GLN A 196 20.69 -2.57 15.42
CA GLN A 196 21.01 -3.80 16.16
C GLN A 196 20.68 -5.02 15.30
N LYS A 197 21.65 -5.88 15.07
CA LYS A 197 21.45 -7.14 14.34
C LYS A 197 21.94 -8.31 15.15
N CYS A 198 21.08 -9.30 15.36
CA CYS A 198 21.41 -10.49 16.15
C CYS A 198 20.74 -11.75 15.57
N THR A 199 21.26 -12.90 15.94
CA THR A 199 20.65 -14.19 15.67
C THR A 199 19.49 -14.46 16.64
N GLU A 200 18.56 -15.33 16.27
CA GLU A 200 17.34 -15.58 17.03
C GLU A 200 17.09 -17.09 17.24
N GLU A 201 16.58 -17.43 18.44
CA GLU A 201 15.95 -18.71 18.74
C GLU A 201 14.67 -18.46 19.54
N ILE A 202 13.51 -18.92 19.06
CA ILE A 202 12.24 -18.79 19.77
C ILE A 202 11.57 -20.15 19.94
N SER A 203 11.19 -20.47 21.17
CA SER A 203 10.40 -21.64 21.53
C SER A 203 8.99 -21.20 21.93
N MET A 204 7.98 -21.62 21.20
CA MET A 204 6.57 -21.29 21.42
C MET A 204 5.83 -22.50 21.95
N THR A 205 5.25 -22.42 23.14
CA THR A 205 4.37 -23.47 23.68
C THR A 205 2.92 -23.11 23.42
N VAL A 206 2.25 -23.94 22.60
CA VAL A 206 0.87 -23.72 22.09
C VAL A 206 0.03 -24.99 22.21
N ASP A 207 -1.30 -24.86 22.13
CA ASP A 207 -2.18 -26.02 21.93
C ASP A 207 -1.76 -26.76 20.65
N LYS A 208 -1.63 -28.09 20.69
CA LYS A 208 -1.16 -28.91 19.57
C LYS A 208 -2.02 -28.82 18.31
N LYS A 209 -3.23 -28.28 18.39
CA LYS A 209 -4.11 -28.05 17.23
C LYS A 209 -3.63 -26.87 16.36
N TYR A 210 -2.88 -25.92 16.92
CA TYR A 210 -2.38 -24.78 16.19
C TYR A 210 -1.05 -25.08 15.51
N VAL A 211 -0.79 -24.39 14.42
CA VAL A 211 0.53 -24.30 13.80
C VAL A 211 1.20 -23.00 14.22
N THR A 212 2.53 -22.97 14.15
CA THR A 212 3.33 -21.78 14.44
C THR A 212 4.13 -21.38 13.23
N LEU A 213 4.44 -20.11 13.11
CA LEU A 213 5.42 -19.57 12.17
C LEU A 213 6.30 -18.55 12.88
N SER A 214 7.61 -18.55 12.59
CA SER A 214 8.56 -17.54 13.00
C SER A 214 9.71 -17.42 12.00
N ASN A 215 10.66 -16.54 12.29
CA ASN A 215 11.87 -16.35 11.50
C ASN A 215 12.74 -17.63 11.45
N GLY A 216 13.49 -17.80 10.38
CA GLY A 216 14.41 -18.94 10.22
C GLY A 216 13.71 -20.29 9.99
N LYS A 217 14.25 -21.36 10.54
CA LYS A 217 13.77 -22.74 10.36
C LYS A 217 13.14 -23.30 11.62
N LEU A 218 12.10 -24.11 11.46
CA LEU A 218 11.58 -24.96 12.52
C LEU A 218 12.57 -26.09 12.79
N VAL A 219 13.23 -26.03 13.95
CA VAL A 219 14.29 -27.00 14.29
C VAL A 219 13.84 -28.08 15.25
N SER A 220 12.73 -27.86 15.97
CA SER A 220 12.18 -28.84 16.92
C SER A 220 10.68 -28.68 17.11
N GLN A 221 9.96 -29.80 17.21
CA GLN A 221 8.57 -29.87 17.68
C GLN A 221 8.47 -30.96 18.76
N LYS A 222 8.10 -30.56 19.97
CA LYS A 222 7.99 -31.47 21.10
C LYS A 222 6.61 -31.43 21.72
N ASN A 223 5.91 -32.55 21.71
CA ASN A 223 4.63 -32.72 22.41
C ASN A 223 4.84 -32.76 23.92
N ASN A 224 4.04 -32.03 24.67
CA ASN A 224 4.05 -32.00 26.13
C ASN A 224 2.94 -32.87 26.72
N PRO A 225 3.10 -33.36 27.97
CA PRO A 225 2.11 -34.23 28.61
C PRO A 225 0.75 -33.57 28.84
N ASP A 226 0.70 -32.25 28.94
CA ASP A 226 -0.50 -31.44 29.17
C ASP A 226 -1.35 -31.15 27.92
N GLY A 227 -1.01 -31.78 26.78
CA GLY A 227 -1.71 -31.60 25.53
C GLY A 227 -1.23 -30.41 24.69
N THR A 228 -0.25 -29.64 25.16
CA THR A 228 0.42 -28.60 24.39
C THR A 228 1.57 -29.17 23.54
N ARG A 229 2.11 -28.34 22.65
CA ARG A 229 3.32 -28.60 21.88
C ARG A 229 4.25 -27.40 21.96
N THR A 230 5.55 -27.64 22.08
CA THR A 230 6.59 -26.61 21.99
C THR A 230 7.29 -26.71 20.64
N ASP A 231 7.18 -25.66 19.84
CA ASP A 231 7.85 -25.51 18.55
C ASP A 231 9.03 -24.55 18.71
N THR A 232 10.22 -24.97 18.27
CA THR A 232 11.42 -24.12 18.32
C THR A 232 11.84 -23.74 16.92
N TRP A 233 11.89 -22.43 16.67
CA TRP A 233 12.38 -21.82 15.45
C TRP A 233 13.75 -21.20 15.70
N LYS A 234 14.60 -21.16 14.65
CA LYS A 234 15.96 -20.66 14.76
C LYS A 234 16.37 -19.91 13.49
N MET A 235 16.90 -18.70 13.68
CA MET A 235 17.52 -17.86 12.68
C MET A 235 19.01 -17.70 13.02
N ASP A 236 19.87 -18.34 12.23
CA ASP A 236 21.32 -18.33 12.43
C ASP A 236 22.02 -17.12 11.77
N LEU A 237 21.29 -16.35 10.96
CA LEU A 237 21.77 -15.13 10.33
C LEU A 237 21.29 -13.91 11.09
N PRO A 238 22.13 -12.89 11.30
CA PRO A 238 21.75 -11.72 12.09
C PRO A 238 20.78 -10.82 11.33
N HIS A 239 19.69 -10.43 11.98
CA HIS A 239 18.69 -9.48 11.49
C HIS A 239 18.24 -8.55 12.62
N SER A 240 17.55 -7.47 12.27
CA SER A 240 17.16 -6.45 13.24
C SER A 240 16.00 -6.91 14.12
N PRO A 241 15.94 -6.52 15.41
CA PRO A 241 14.89 -6.96 16.33
C PRO A 241 13.48 -6.60 15.90
N TYR A 242 13.26 -5.49 15.16
CA TYR A 242 11.92 -5.12 14.68
C TYR A 242 11.34 -6.14 13.68
N LEU A 243 12.19 -6.95 13.04
CA LEU A 243 11.83 -8.01 12.10
C LEU A 243 11.50 -9.36 12.76
N PHE A 244 11.67 -9.46 14.10
CA PHE A 244 11.30 -10.67 14.84
C PHE A 244 9.78 -10.81 14.82
N MET A 245 9.32 -12.01 14.46
CA MET A 245 7.90 -12.28 14.39
C MET A 245 7.53 -13.65 14.94
N MET A 246 6.30 -13.76 15.38
CA MET A 246 5.63 -15.04 15.61
C MET A 246 4.18 -14.96 15.18
N ALA A 247 3.68 -16.09 14.69
CA ALA A 247 2.26 -16.29 14.43
C ALA A 247 1.82 -17.67 14.90
N VAL A 248 0.60 -17.74 15.45
CA VAL A 248 -0.03 -18.96 15.96
C VAL A 248 -1.48 -18.99 15.50
N GLY A 249 -1.93 -20.10 14.94
CA GLY A 249 -3.31 -20.25 14.48
C GLY A 249 -3.59 -21.60 13.81
N ASP A 250 -4.83 -21.78 13.39
CA ASP A 250 -5.24 -22.98 12.63
C ASP A 250 -5.11 -22.72 11.12
N PHE A 251 -3.86 -22.63 10.64
CA PHE A 251 -3.55 -22.39 9.24
C PHE A 251 -3.39 -23.68 8.43
N ALA A 252 -3.81 -23.64 7.15
CA ALA A 252 -3.30 -24.54 6.12
C ALA A 252 -1.92 -24.06 5.66
N ILE A 253 -1.06 -25.01 5.27
CA ILE A 253 0.30 -24.71 4.81
C ILE A 253 0.49 -25.31 3.42
N VAL A 254 0.66 -24.46 2.41
CA VAL A 254 1.00 -24.86 1.06
C VAL A 254 2.49 -24.65 0.85
N LYS A 255 3.20 -25.68 0.35
CA LYS A 255 4.66 -25.67 0.21
C LYS A 255 5.09 -25.77 -1.23
N GLU A 256 6.13 -25.01 -1.55
CA GLU A 256 6.89 -25.05 -2.78
C GLU A 256 8.41 -25.10 -2.46
N GLN A 257 9.22 -25.17 -3.49
CA GLN A 257 10.68 -25.21 -3.35
C GLN A 257 11.33 -24.22 -4.32
N TRP A 258 12.36 -23.55 -3.86
CA TRP A 258 13.20 -22.70 -4.70
C TRP A 258 14.68 -22.92 -4.35
N ARG A 259 15.49 -23.37 -5.31
CA ARG A 259 16.95 -23.64 -5.16
C ARG A 259 17.28 -24.38 -3.85
N GLY A 260 16.47 -25.39 -3.47
CA GLY A 260 16.63 -26.19 -2.25
C GLY A 260 16.17 -25.54 -0.96
N ARG A 261 15.56 -24.37 -1.01
CA ARG A 261 14.92 -23.67 0.12
C ARG A 261 13.41 -23.86 0.09
N GLU A 262 12.81 -24.01 1.25
CA GLU A 262 11.34 -24.03 1.38
C GLU A 262 10.75 -22.67 1.07
N VAL A 263 9.70 -22.64 0.24
CA VAL A 263 8.78 -21.53 0.06
C VAL A 263 7.42 -21.99 0.53
N SER A 264 6.79 -21.28 1.46
CA SER A 264 5.55 -21.76 2.07
C SER A 264 4.55 -20.64 2.32
N TYR A 265 3.25 -20.99 2.20
CA TYR A 265 2.13 -20.07 2.32
C TYR A 265 1.19 -20.55 3.41
N TYR A 266 0.96 -19.69 4.40
CA TYR A 266 0.11 -19.95 5.55
C TYR A 266 -1.18 -19.15 5.41
N LEU A 267 -2.31 -19.85 5.26
CA LEU A 267 -3.62 -19.23 5.06
C LEU A 267 -4.67 -19.94 5.92
N GLU A 268 -5.79 -19.30 6.16
CA GLU A 268 -6.95 -20.01 6.66
C GLU A 268 -7.35 -21.14 5.69
N LYS A 269 -7.80 -22.27 6.23
CA LYS A 269 -8.14 -23.49 5.45
C LYS A 269 -9.13 -23.23 4.31
N ALA A 270 -10.03 -22.27 4.48
CA ALA A 270 -10.97 -21.87 3.43
C ALA A 270 -10.29 -21.28 2.18
N TYR A 271 -9.09 -20.73 2.33
CA TYR A 271 -8.33 -20.09 1.25
C TYR A 271 -7.20 -20.96 0.70
N GLU A 272 -6.95 -22.15 1.28
CA GLU A 272 -5.93 -23.08 0.81
C GLU A 272 -5.98 -23.35 -0.72
N PRO A 273 -7.18 -23.53 -1.35
CA PRO A 273 -7.25 -23.77 -2.79
C PRO A 273 -6.75 -22.60 -3.65
N TYR A 274 -6.71 -21.40 -3.09
CA TYR A 274 -6.30 -20.16 -3.79
C TYR A 274 -4.83 -19.79 -3.57
N ALA A 275 -4.13 -20.47 -2.66
CA ALA A 275 -2.76 -20.14 -2.27
C ALA A 275 -1.80 -19.98 -3.46
N LYS A 276 -1.87 -20.90 -4.43
CA LYS A 276 -1.02 -20.84 -5.63
C LYS A 276 -1.44 -19.76 -6.63
N ALA A 277 -2.71 -19.40 -6.67
CA ALA A 277 -3.16 -18.30 -7.50
C ALA A 277 -2.69 -16.94 -6.94
N ILE A 278 -2.57 -16.84 -5.62
CA ILE A 278 -2.12 -15.62 -4.92
C ILE A 278 -0.59 -15.53 -4.94
N PHE A 279 0.11 -16.56 -4.48
CA PHE A 279 1.54 -16.53 -4.17
C PHE A 279 2.43 -17.27 -5.17
N GLY A 280 1.86 -17.94 -6.19
CA GLY A 280 2.60 -18.87 -7.05
C GLY A 280 3.71 -18.28 -7.90
N ASN A 281 3.77 -16.94 -8.03
CA ASN A 281 4.87 -16.25 -8.69
C ASN A 281 6.08 -16.02 -7.77
N THR A 282 5.98 -16.28 -6.46
CA THR A 282 7.07 -16.09 -5.50
C THR A 282 8.39 -16.80 -5.87
N PRO A 283 8.41 -18.07 -6.31
CA PRO A 283 9.67 -18.70 -6.74
C PRO A 283 10.32 -18.03 -7.97
N GLU A 284 9.51 -17.49 -8.89
CA GLU A 284 10.01 -16.72 -10.03
C GLU A 284 10.58 -15.37 -9.57
N MET A 285 9.90 -14.65 -8.65
CA MET A 285 10.39 -13.40 -8.06
C MET A 285 11.73 -13.60 -7.35
N LEU A 286 11.88 -14.66 -6.54
CA LEU A 286 13.13 -15.03 -5.87
C LEU A 286 14.27 -15.24 -6.88
N SER A 287 13.99 -15.90 -8.01
CA SER A 287 14.98 -16.09 -9.08
C SER A 287 15.33 -14.77 -9.74
N PHE A 288 14.32 -14.03 -10.15
CA PHE A 288 14.47 -12.75 -10.84
C PHE A 288 15.30 -11.75 -10.03
N TYR A 289 14.94 -11.49 -8.77
CA TYR A 289 15.68 -10.53 -7.95
C TYR A 289 17.09 -11.01 -7.60
N SER A 290 17.28 -12.31 -7.31
CA SER A 290 18.62 -12.86 -7.06
C SER A 290 19.54 -12.66 -8.26
N ASP A 291 19.05 -12.93 -9.47
CA ASP A 291 19.82 -12.86 -10.70
C ASP A 291 20.04 -11.39 -11.12
N LEU A 292 19.02 -10.53 -10.99
CA LEU A 292 19.10 -9.09 -11.29
C LEU A 292 20.10 -8.36 -10.42
N LEU A 293 20.08 -8.63 -9.11
CA LEU A 293 20.99 -8.02 -8.13
C LEU A 293 22.38 -8.68 -8.13
N GLY A 294 22.54 -9.86 -8.76
CA GLY A 294 23.76 -10.66 -8.67
C GLY A 294 24.12 -11.04 -7.23
N TYR A 295 23.12 -11.08 -6.36
CA TYR A 295 23.21 -11.44 -4.95
C TYR A 295 22.07 -12.42 -4.61
N GLU A 296 22.42 -13.71 -4.45
CA GLU A 296 21.42 -14.72 -4.17
C GLU A 296 20.68 -14.45 -2.85
N TYR A 297 19.38 -14.73 -2.80
CA TYR A 297 18.59 -14.68 -1.57
C TYR A 297 19.31 -15.36 -0.42
N ALA A 298 19.68 -14.62 0.61
CA ALA A 298 20.62 -15.09 1.65
C ALA A 298 19.97 -16.04 2.66
N TRP A 299 18.68 -15.99 2.82
CA TRP A 299 17.95 -16.54 3.96
C TRP A 299 17.56 -18.02 3.77
N PRO A 300 17.32 -18.76 4.88
CA PRO A 300 17.17 -20.22 4.84
C PRO A 300 15.85 -20.75 4.30
N LYS A 301 14.80 -19.92 4.24
CA LYS A 301 13.48 -20.19 3.70
C LYS A 301 12.80 -18.87 3.32
N TYR A 302 11.64 -18.94 2.65
CA TYR A 302 10.72 -17.83 2.52
C TYR A 302 9.29 -18.28 2.80
N SER A 303 8.66 -17.74 3.83
CA SER A 303 7.28 -18.02 4.18
C SER A 303 6.44 -16.74 4.08
N GLN A 304 5.19 -16.86 3.70
CA GLN A 304 4.22 -15.79 3.69
C GLN A 304 2.99 -16.23 4.49
N ILE A 305 2.46 -15.36 5.31
CA ILE A 305 1.29 -15.65 6.14
C ILE A 305 0.24 -14.56 6.02
N VAL A 306 -1.02 -14.95 5.90
CA VAL A 306 -2.18 -14.05 5.90
C VAL A 306 -2.85 -14.10 7.25
N VAL A 307 -3.05 -12.94 7.88
CA VAL A 307 -3.66 -12.84 9.21
C VAL A 307 -4.87 -11.91 9.23
N ARG A 308 -5.77 -12.13 10.16
CA ARG A 308 -6.96 -11.31 10.39
C ARG A 308 -6.64 -10.04 11.17
N ASP A 309 -7.40 -8.97 10.86
CA ASP A 309 -7.35 -7.69 11.57
C ASP A 309 -5.94 -7.08 11.62
N TYR A 310 -5.13 -7.32 10.58
CA TYR A 310 -3.78 -6.79 10.55
C TYR A 310 -3.79 -5.26 10.57
N VAL A 311 -2.84 -4.67 11.26
CA VAL A 311 -2.78 -3.22 11.54
C VAL A 311 -2.11 -2.38 10.46
N SER A 312 -1.59 -3.04 9.40
CA SER A 312 -0.99 -2.42 8.21
C SER A 312 -1.38 -3.18 6.95
N GLY A 313 -0.71 -2.95 5.82
CA GLY A 313 -0.88 -3.70 4.57
C GLY A 313 -0.18 -5.05 4.61
N ALA A 314 1.14 -5.01 4.73
CA ALA A 314 2.00 -6.18 4.86
C ALA A 314 3.24 -5.82 5.70
N MET A 315 4.15 -6.79 5.92
CA MET A 315 5.38 -6.61 6.70
C MET A 315 6.43 -7.63 6.30
N GLU A 316 7.62 -7.16 6.06
CA GLU A 316 8.77 -7.90 5.56
C GLU A 316 9.45 -8.82 6.58
N ASN A 317 8.89 -9.12 7.73
CA ASN A 317 9.57 -9.91 8.78
C ASN A 317 10.46 -11.00 8.20
N THR A 318 11.74 -10.96 8.51
CA THR A 318 12.77 -11.78 7.85
C THR A 318 12.38 -13.25 7.73
N THR A 319 12.24 -13.76 6.52
CA THR A 319 11.81 -15.11 6.15
C THR A 319 10.34 -15.46 6.43
N ALA A 320 9.54 -14.54 6.95
CA ALA A 320 8.18 -14.80 7.37
C ALA A 320 7.29 -13.55 7.16
N THR A 321 7.18 -13.13 5.90
CA THR A 321 6.36 -11.98 5.48
C THR A 321 4.91 -12.16 5.91
N LEU A 322 4.33 -11.10 6.48
CA LEU A 322 2.96 -11.10 6.96
C LEU A 322 2.10 -10.19 6.07
N HIS A 323 0.90 -10.64 5.72
CA HIS A 323 -0.05 -9.94 4.85
C HIS A 323 -1.40 -9.79 5.54
N ALA A 324 -2.07 -8.66 5.30
CA ALA A 324 -3.46 -8.45 5.67
C ALA A 324 -4.40 -9.33 4.81
N ASP A 325 -5.48 -9.84 5.40
CA ASP A 325 -6.45 -10.68 4.70
C ASP A 325 -7.20 -9.95 3.58
N ARG A 326 -7.49 -8.66 3.76
CA ARG A 326 -8.22 -7.83 2.79
C ARG A 326 -7.49 -7.69 1.45
N GLU A 327 -6.17 -7.69 1.45
CA GLU A 327 -5.35 -7.45 0.26
C GLU A 327 -5.21 -8.66 -0.63
N LEU A 328 -5.46 -9.86 -0.09
CA LEU A 328 -5.30 -11.11 -0.81
C LEU A 328 -6.60 -11.69 -1.37
N LEU A 329 -7.75 -11.12 -1.00
CA LEU A 329 -9.06 -11.67 -1.35
C LEU A 329 -9.66 -11.10 -2.63
N ASP A 330 -9.13 -10.01 -3.17
CA ASP A 330 -9.54 -9.45 -4.44
C ASP A 330 -8.69 -10.00 -5.59
N ASN A 331 -9.37 -10.57 -6.58
CA ASN A 331 -8.81 -11.23 -7.76
C ASN A 331 -8.13 -10.23 -8.75
N ASN A 332 -7.37 -9.26 -8.25
CA ASN A 332 -6.67 -8.26 -9.03
C ASN A 332 -5.16 -8.50 -8.96
N ASN A 333 -4.41 -8.15 -10.00
CA ASN A 333 -2.94 -8.16 -10.07
C ASN A 333 -2.24 -7.32 -8.96
N TYR A 334 -3.00 -6.65 -8.16
CA TYR A 334 -2.64 -5.80 -7.04
C TYR A 334 -1.79 -6.48 -5.98
N ASN A 335 -2.14 -7.71 -5.65
CA ASN A 335 -1.46 -8.49 -4.63
C ASN A 335 -0.04 -8.87 -5.03
N GLU A 336 0.23 -8.88 -6.33
CA GLU A 336 1.53 -9.27 -6.87
C GLU A 336 2.59 -8.19 -6.64
N SER A 337 2.25 -6.91 -6.75
CA SER A 337 3.14 -5.80 -6.42
C SER A 337 3.52 -5.82 -4.94
N VAL A 338 2.55 -6.00 -4.03
CA VAL A 338 2.83 -6.11 -2.58
C VAL A 338 3.74 -7.31 -2.27
N ILE A 339 3.50 -8.47 -2.90
CA ILE A 339 4.37 -9.65 -2.71
C ILE A 339 5.80 -9.35 -3.19
N ALA A 340 5.96 -8.65 -4.32
CA ALA A 340 7.24 -8.22 -4.84
C ALA A 340 7.95 -7.25 -3.89
N HIS A 341 7.23 -6.26 -3.37
CA HIS A 341 7.65 -5.27 -2.38
C HIS A 341 8.23 -5.96 -1.13
N GLU A 342 7.40 -6.78 -0.46
CA GLU A 342 7.77 -7.47 0.77
C GLU A 342 8.93 -8.46 0.58
N LEU A 343 8.98 -9.12 -0.58
CA LEU A 343 10.09 -10.01 -0.89
C LEU A 343 11.40 -9.23 -1.08
N PHE A 344 11.36 -8.05 -1.73
CA PHE A 344 12.57 -7.27 -2.03
C PHE A 344 13.22 -6.69 -0.77
N HIS A 345 12.44 -6.43 0.26
CA HIS A 345 12.97 -6.06 1.56
C HIS A 345 14.00 -7.04 2.11
N HIS A 346 13.94 -8.32 1.74
CA HIS A 346 14.93 -9.32 2.18
C HIS A 346 16.36 -9.00 1.72
N TRP A 347 16.53 -8.11 0.74
CA TRP A 347 17.81 -7.50 0.37
C TRP A 347 17.94 -6.08 0.92
N PHE A 348 16.90 -5.25 0.77
CA PHE A 348 16.87 -3.84 1.18
C PHE A 348 15.87 -3.65 2.34
N GLY A 349 16.36 -3.78 3.56
CA GLY A 349 15.58 -3.81 4.80
C GLY A 349 16.13 -4.86 5.76
N ASP A 350 16.15 -6.13 5.34
CA ASP A 350 16.59 -7.25 6.18
C ASP A 350 18.10 -7.48 6.12
N LEU A 351 18.66 -7.66 4.91
CA LEU A 351 20.10 -7.91 4.73
C LEU A 351 20.89 -6.65 5.03
N VAL A 352 20.54 -5.55 4.37
CA VAL A 352 21.05 -4.22 4.65
C VAL A 352 19.90 -3.38 5.16
N THR A 353 19.97 -2.91 6.40
CA THR A 353 18.91 -2.18 7.07
C THR A 353 19.26 -0.71 7.20
N ALA A 354 18.30 0.19 7.08
CA ALA A 354 18.47 1.60 7.41
C ALA A 354 19.04 1.75 8.83
N GLU A 355 20.07 2.56 9.01
CA GLU A 355 20.74 2.72 10.31
C GLU A 355 19.78 3.30 11.37
N SER A 356 18.91 4.17 10.93
CA SER A 356 17.84 4.77 11.74
C SER A 356 16.64 5.04 10.84
N TRP A 357 15.49 5.32 11.44
CA TRP A 357 14.26 5.66 10.71
C TRP A 357 14.44 6.90 9.81
N SER A 358 15.42 7.76 10.09
CA SER A 358 15.78 8.89 9.20
C SER A 358 16.21 8.46 7.81
N ASN A 359 16.71 7.25 7.64
CA ASN A 359 17.15 6.65 6.38
C ASN A 359 16.16 5.59 5.84
N LEU A 360 14.90 5.64 6.23
CA LEU A 360 13.86 4.64 5.86
C LEU A 360 13.75 4.44 4.34
N THR A 361 14.07 5.46 3.55
CA THR A 361 14.14 5.39 2.08
C THR A 361 15.02 4.23 1.57
N LEU A 362 16.02 3.78 2.35
CA LEU A 362 16.89 2.66 1.97
C LEU A 362 16.18 1.30 2.05
N ASN A 363 15.09 1.22 2.80
CA ASN A 363 14.19 0.07 2.83
C ASN A 363 13.06 0.28 1.82
N GLU A 364 12.22 1.27 2.05
CA GLU A 364 10.92 1.46 1.39
C GLU A 364 11.00 1.89 -0.07
N SER A 365 11.90 2.82 -0.39
CA SER A 365 12.03 3.26 -1.79
C SER A 365 12.51 2.14 -2.71
N PHE A 366 13.35 1.23 -2.19
CA PHE A 366 13.81 0.07 -2.94
C PHE A 366 12.71 -0.98 -3.11
N ALA A 367 11.92 -1.19 -2.07
CA ALA A 367 10.78 -2.10 -2.14
C ALA A 367 9.70 -1.57 -3.10
N ASP A 368 9.35 -0.28 -3.04
CA ASP A 368 8.45 0.38 -4.00
C ASP A 368 8.99 0.26 -5.45
N TYR A 369 10.28 0.51 -5.65
CA TYR A 369 10.89 0.37 -6.98
C TYR A 369 10.93 -1.07 -7.48
N SER A 370 10.97 -2.05 -6.60
CA SER A 370 10.92 -3.47 -6.97
C SER A 370 9.62 -3.86 -7.66
N GLU A 371 8.53 -3.19 -7.32
CA GLU A 371 7.22 -3.36 -7.96
C GLU A 371 7.31 -3.02 -9.45
N TYR A 372 7.94 -1.86 -9.78
CA TYR A 372 8.25 -1.49 -11.16
C TYR A 372 9.10 -2.55 -11.86
N LEU A 373 10.20 -3.00 -11.22
CA LEU A 373 11.12 -3.98 -11.80
C LEU A 373 10.44 -5.31 -12.08
N TRP A 374 9.58 -5.77 -11.18
CA TRP A 374 8.80 -6.99 -11.36
C TRP A 374 7.79 -6.86 -12.50
N LEU A 375 7.04 -5.77 -12.54
CA LEU A 375 6.06 -5.53 -13.59
C LEU A 375 6.74 -5.39 -14.96
N GLU A 376 7.90 -4.74 -15.03
CA GLU A 376 8.71 -4.65 -16.26
C GLU A 376 9.13 -6.05 -16.74
N HIS A 377 9.60 -6.90 -15.82
CA HIS A 377 10.02 -8.27 -16.11
C HIS A 377 8.84 -9.15 -16.55
N LYS A 378 7.76 -9.14 -15.80
CA LYS A 378 6.63 -10.08 -15.95
C LYS A 378 5.68 -9.69 -17.09
N TYR A 379 5.35 -8.42 -17.19
CA TYR A 379 4.28 -7.90 -18.05
C TYR A 379 4.78 -6.90 -19.09
N GLY A 380 6.02 -6.46 -18.99
CA GLY A 380 6.66 -5.52 -19.91
C GLY A 380 6.51 -4.06 -19.52
N LYS A 381 7.27 -3.23 -20.27
CA LYS A 381 7.47 -1.81 -19.93
C LYS A 381 6.16 -1.00 -19.84
N ASP A 382 5.15 -1.29 -20.68
CA ASP A 382 3.89 -0.53 -20.65
C ASP A 382 3.17 -0.68 -19.27
N GLU A 383 3.22 -1.88 -18.66
CA GLU A 383 2.65 -2.13 -17.32
C GLU A 383 3.45 -1.41 -16.23
N ALA A 384 4.78 -1.55 -16.27
CA ALA A 384 5.65 -0.89 -15.31
C ALA A 384 5.56 0.65 -15.39
N ASP A 385 5.51 1.22 -16.59
CA ASP A 385 5.35 2.67 -16.79
C ASP A 385 3.98 3.17 -16.30
N ALA A 386 2.93 2.36 -16.42
CA ALA A 386 1.61 2.71 -15.89
C ALA A 386 1.64 2.76 -14.36
N HIS A 387 2.24 1.77 -13.72
CA HIS A 387 2.45 1.73 -12.27
C HIS A 387 3.29 2.93 -11.80
N SER A 388 4.41 3.20 -12.47
CA SER A 388 5.31 4.31 -12.17
C SER A 388 4.65 5.69 -12.30
N LEU A 389 3.75 5.85 -13.28
CA LEU A 389 2.94 7.07 -13.42
C LEU A 389 2.01 7.26 -12.22
N GLU A 390 1.30 6.20 -11.81
CA GLU A 390 0.38 6.24 -10.68
C GLU A 390 1.13 6.59 -9.37
N ALA A 391 2.30 5.99 -9.16
CA ALA A 391 3.18 6.31 -8.04
C ALA A 391 3.57 7.80 -8.04
N GLY A 392 4.03 8.33 -9.19
CA GLY A 392 4.37 9.74 -9.33
C GLY A 392 3.21 10.69 -9.07
N GLU A 393 2.01 10.37 -9.57
CA GLU A 393 0.79 11.17 -9.31
C GLU A 393 0.37 11.11 -7.84
N SER A 394 0.46 9.94 -7.20
CA SER A 394 0.19 9.76 -5.77
C SER A 394 1.11 10.63 -4.92
N TYR A 395 2.42 10.60 -5.19
CA TYR A 395 3.37 11.47 -4.51
C TYR A 395 3.05 12.96 -4.71
N LYS A 396 2.81 13.41 -5.96
CA LYS A 396 2.52 14.82 -6.25
C LYS A 396 1.26 15.29 -5.53
N GLN A 397 0.24 14.44 -5.47
CA GLN A 397 -0.99 14.72 -4.71
C GLN A 397 -0.69 14.83 -3.20
N PHE A 398 0.12 13.93 -2.64
CA PHE A 398 0.56 14.01 -1.25
C PHE A 398 1.33 15.31 -0.97
N ALA A 399 2.30 15.66 -1.82
CA ALA A 399 3.11 16.87 -1.67
C ALA A 399 2.28 18.16 -1.71
N GLN A 400 1.22 18.21 -2.52
CA GLN A 400 0.28 19.34 -2.55
C GLN A 400 -0.53 19.48 -1.26
N TYR A 401 -0.82 18.37 -0.57
CA TYR A 401 -1.70 18.32 0.59
C TYR A 401 -0.95 18.44 1.91
N ALA A 402 0.13 17.67 2.06
CA ALA A 402 0.91 17.55 3.30
C ALA A 402 2.24 18.33 3.27
N GLY A 403 2.59 18.93 2.14
CA GLY A 403 3.91 19.51 1.90
C GLY A 403 4.92 18.45 1.46
N ASP A 404 5.96 18.91 0.76
CA ASP A 404 7.04 18.03 0.33
C ASP A 404 8.16 17.98 1.38
N ARG A 405 8.99 16.92 1.31
CA ARG A 405 10.05 16.66 2.28
C ARG A 405 11.22 15.94 1.60
N ASP A 406 12.38 15.96 2.29
CA ASP A 406 13.57 15.18 1.90
C ASP A 406 13.31 13.68 2.04
N LEU A 407 13.99 12.86 1.25
CA LEU A 407 13.99 11.40 1.44
C LEU A 407 14.66 11.00 2.76
N VAL A 408 15.80 11.62 3.07
CA VAL A 408 16.51 11.42 4.34
C VAL A 408 16.16 12.57 5.28
N ARG A 409 15.48 12.27 6.38
CA ARG A 409 14.96 13.27 7.31
C ARG A 409 15.43 12.98 8.72
N PHE A 410 16.09 13.94 9.36
CA PHE A 410 16.50 13.87 10.77
C PHE A 410 15.57 14.70 11.69
N HIS A 411 14.60 15.40 11.12
CA HIS A 411 13.62 16.22 11.82
C HIS A 411 12.22 15.73 11.49
N TYR A 412 11.59 15.03 12.42
CA TYR A 412 10.22 14.55 12.32
C TYR A 412 9.56 14.56 13.71
N HIS A 413 8.23 14.65 13.77
CA HIS A 413 7.48 14.64 15.01
C HIS A 413 7.56 13.26 15.68
N ASP A 414 7.18 12.21 14.94
CA ASP A 414 7.33 10.80 15.33
C ASP A 414 7.97 10.00 14.19
N LYS A 415 8.67 8.91 14.53
CA LYS A 415 9.29 8.01 13.54
C LYS A 415 8.27 7.40 12.57
N GLU A 416 7.02 7.22 13.02
CA GLU A 416 5.90 6.76 12.20
C GLU A 416 5.57 7.74 11.05
N ASP A 417 5.93 9.03 11.17
CA ASP A 417 5.74 10.02 10.09
C ASP A 417 6.67 9.81 8.90
N MET A 418 7.65 8.93 9.04
CA MET A 418 8.55 8.55 7.94
C MET A 418 7.87 7.67 6.88
N PHE A 419 6.74 7.02 7.22
CA PHE A 419 5.97 6.14 6.33
C PHE A 419 4.97 6.96 5.52
N ASP A 420 5.45 7.61 4.47
CA ASP A 420 4.66 8.50 3.63
C ASP A 420 5.02 8.36 2.13
N ALA A 421 4.27 9.03 1.27
CA ALA A 421 4.50 8.97 -0.18
C ALA A 421 5.90 9.48 -0.61
N VAL A 422 6.63 10.14 0.28
CA VAL A 422 8.03 10.55 0.02
C VAL A 422 8.96 9.34 0.16
N SER A 423 8.88 8.58 1.26
CA SER A 423 9.73 7.41 1.48
C SER A 423 9.44 6.28 0.49
N TYR A 424 8.20 6.16 0.01
CA TYR A 424 7.75 5.14 -0.95
C TYR A 424 7.84 5.66 -2.38
N GLN A 425 6.80 6.32 -2.89
CA GLN A 425 6.60 6.65 -4.29
C GLN A 425 7.63 7.63 -4.84
N LYS A 426 7.96 8.72 -4.11
CA LYS A 426 9.05 9.63 -4.53
C LYS A 426 10.36 8.88 -4.62
N GLY A 427 10.69 8.10 -3.58
CA GLY A 427 11.93 7.35 -3.51
C GLY A 427 12.08 6.34 -4.65
N GLY A 428 11.04 5.56 -4.95
CA GLY A 428 11.00 4.63 -6.09
C GLY A 428 11.21 5.35 -7.42
N ARG A 429 10.55 6.51 -7.63
CA ARG A 429 10.76 7.37 -8.80
C ARG A 429 12.19 7.91 -8.90
N ILE A 430 12.81 8.29 -7.78
CA ILE A 430 14.18 8.78 -7.75
C ILE A 430 15.19 7.65 -8.09
N LEU A 431 14.94 6.42 -7.66
CA LEU A 431 15.75 5.27 -8.06
C LEU A 431 15.63 5.00 -9.55
N HIS A 432 14.43 5.13 -10.13
CA HIS A 432 14.24 5.03 -11.58
C HIS A 432 15.00 6.12 -12.35
N MET A 433 15.00 7.37 -11.85
CA MET A 433 15.80 8.45 -12.42
C MET A 433 17.29 8.17 -12.30
N LEU A 434 17.77 7.66 -11.16
CA LEU A 434 19.19 7.30 -10.97
C LEU A 434 19.62 6.19 -11.95
N ARG A 435 18.76 5.17 -12.14
CA ARG A 435 19.00 4.11 -13.15
C ARG A 435 19.17 4.69 -14.55
N ASN A 436 18.37 5.68 -14.92
CA ASN A 436 18.50 6.34 -16.22
C ASN A 436 19.80 7.17 -16.32
N VAL A 437 20.19 7.89 -15.27
CA VAL A 437 21.42 8.70 -15.24
C VAL A 437 22.67 7.85 -15.41
N VAL A 438 22.79 6.73 -14.69
CA VAL A 438 24.01 5.89 -14.70
C VAL A 438 23.95 4.72 -15.68
N GLY A 439 22.76 4.41 -16.19
CA GLY A 439 22.48 3.26 -17.06
C GLY A 439 22.34 1.95 -16.30
N ASP A 440 21.60 1.00 -16.90
CA ASP A 440 21.22 -0.29 -16.28
C ASP A 440 22.40 -1.07 -15.70
N SER A 441 23.47 -1.20 -16.48
CA SER A 441 24.63 -2.01 -16.08
C SER A 441 25.32 -1.44 -14.84
N ALA A 442 25.52 -0.13 -14.79
CA ALA A 442 26.14 0.52 -13.63
C ALA A 442 25.20 0.50 -12.44
N PHE A 443 23.91 0.73 -12.64
CA PHE A 443 22.89 0.72 -11.59
C PHE A 443 22.89 -0.61 -10.83
N PHE A 444 22.67 -1.74 -11.50
CA PHE A 444 22.61 -3.04 -10.82
C PHE A 444 23.96 -3.52 -10.27
N LYS A 445 25.08 -3.15 -10.88
CA LYS A 445 26.42 -3.40 -10.30
C LYS A 445 26.67 -2.60 -9.03
N SER A 446 26.18 -1.37 -8.97
CA SER A 446 26.26 -0.52 -7.78
C SER A 446 25.42 -1.10 -6.64
N LEU A 447 24.21 -1.57 -6.94
CA LEU A 447 23.37 -2.27 -5.95
C LEU A 447 24.03 -3.56 -5.45
N ASN A 448 24.64 -4.34 -6.34
CA ASN A 448 25.40 -5.53 -5.95
C ASN A 448 26.57 -5.19 -5.00
N LEU A 449 27.32 -4.13 -5.31
CA LEU A 449 28.43 -3.67 -4.48
C LEU A 449 27.92 -3.18 -3.11
N TYR A 450 26.84 -2.39 -3.10
CA TYR A 450 26.20 -1.91 -1.87
C TYR A 450 25.78 -3.06 -0.98
N LEU A 451 25.08 -4.07 -1.52
CA LEU A 451 24.63 -5.25 -0.78
C LEU A 451 25.82 -6.06 -0.23
N LYS A 452 26.86 -6.34 -1.06
CA LYS A 452 28.04 -7.08 -0.62
C LYS A 452 28.83 -6.40 0.48
N THR A 453 28.96 -5.07 0.39
CA THR A 453 29.75 -4.29 1.35
C THR A 453 29.04 -4.17 2.70
N ASN A 454 27.72 -4.07 2.66
CA ASN A 454 26.91 -3.78 3.83
C ASN A 454 26.05 -4.99 4.31
N ALA A 455 26.25 -6.19 3.75
CA ALA A 455 25.50 -7.39 4.14
C ALA A 455 25.52 -7.59 5.66
N PHE A 456 24.35 -7.78 6.25
CA PHE A 456 24.11 -7.94 7.70
C PHE A 456 24.54 -6.75 8.55
N LYS A 457 24.56 -5.54 7.95
CA LYS A 457 24.90 -4.29 8.64
C LYS A 457 23.84 -3.22 8.42
N PRO A 458 23.80 -2.20 9.29
CA PRO A 458 23.06 -0.98 9.01
C PRO A 458 23.80 -0.12 7.98
N ALA A 459 23.05 0.71 7.23
CA ALA A 459 23.59 1.65 6.26
C ALA A 459 22.81 2.98 6.25
N GLU A 460 23.48 4.05 5.83
CA GLU A 460 22.90 5.35 5.51
C GLU A 460 22.92 5.60 4.00
N ALA A 461 22.25 6.63 3.51
CA ALA A 461 22.22 7.00 2.10
C ALA A 461 23.62 7.26 1.51
N HIS A 462 24.59 7.66 2.34
CA HIS A 462 25.97 7.87 1.90
C HIS A 462 26.66 6.57 1.47
N GLN A 463 26.41 5.43 2.11
CA GLN A 463 26.97 4.14 1.67
C GLN A 463 26.41 3.73 0.29
N LEU A 464 25.13 4.05 0.03
CA LEU A 464 24.56 3.84 -1.29
C LEU A 464 25.25 4.70 -2.35
N ARG A 465 25.40 6.01 -2.12
CA ARG A 465 26.10 6.94 -3.01
C ARG A 465 27.52 6.44 -3.33
N LEU A 466 28.29 6.10 -2.30
CA LEU A 466 29.67 5.64 -2.47
C LEU A 466 29.78 4.35 -3.32
N ALA A 467 28.81 3.45 -3.22
CA ALA A 467 28.77 2.26 -4.08
C ALA A 467 28.52 2.63 -5.55
N PHE A 468 27.69 3.63 -5.81
CA PHE A 468 27.45 4.13 -7.16
C PHE A 468 28.66 4.87 -7.71
N GLU A 469 29.31 5.73 -6.95
CA GLU A 469 30.51 6.44 -7.33
C GLU A 469 31.71 5.50 -7.61
N GLU A 470 31.84 4.43 -6.83
CA GLU A 470 32.90 3.41 -7.05
C GLU A 470 32.71 2.68 -8.40
N VAL A 471 31.46 2.36 -8.77
CA VAL A 471 31.18 1.62 -10.00
C VAL A 471 31.24 2.52 -11.23
N THR A 472 30.71 3.74 -11.14
CA THR A 472 30.63 4.67 -12.28
C THR A 472 31.91 5.46 -12.50
N GLY A 473 32.67 5.73 -11.42
CA GLY A 473 33.77 6.67 -11.42
C GLY A 473 33.34 8.15 -11.50
N GLU A 474 32.03 8.43 -11.31
CA GLU A 474 31.45 9.77 -11.38
C GLU A 474 31.17 10.33 -9.98
N ASP A 475 31.26 11.65 -9.83
CA ASP A 475 30.75 12.32 -8.63
C ASP A 475 29.22 12.44 -8.69
N LEU A 476 28.54 11.75 -7.78
CA LEU A 476 27.09 11.76 -7.68
C LEU A 476 26.57 12.59 -6.49
N ASN A 477 27.43 13.37 -5.83
CA ASN A 477 27.01 14.26 -4.75
C ASN A 477 25.90 15.21 -5.17
N TRP A 478 25.95 15.74 -6.41
CA TRP A 478 24.90 16.60 -6.94
C TRP A 478 23.54 15.92 -6.95
N PHE A 479 23.48 14.63 -7.36
CA PHE A 479 22.24 13.87 -7.45
C PHE A 479 21.66 13.59 -6.04
N PHE A 480 22.50 13.10 -5.13
CA PHE A 480 22.08 12.77 -3.76
C PHE A 480 21.71 14.04 -2.98
N ASN A 481 22.43 15.13 -3.11
CA ASN A 481 22.08 16.41 -2.48
C ASN A 481 20.77 16.96 -3.01
N GLN A 482 20.49 16.78 -4.30
CA GLN A 482 19.27 17.26 -4.91
C GLN A 482 18.04 16.44 -4.51
N TRP A 483 18.17 15.11 -4.42
CA TRP A 483 17.04 14.20 -4.35
C TRP A 483 16.88 13.47 -3.01
N TYR A 484 18.00 13.12 -2.34
CA TYR A 484 17.94 12.44 -1.04
C TYR A 484 17.93 13.43 0.13
N PHE A 485 18.68 14.53 0.01
CA PHE A 485 18.84 15.56 1.04
C PHE A 485 18.19 16.89 0.64
N GLY A 486 17.29 16.87 -0.31
CA GLY A 486 16.56 18.02 -0.79
C GLY A 486 15.15 17.69 -1.20
N ASP A 487 14.23 18.59 -0.86
CA ASP A 487 12.81 18.54 -1.16
C ASP A 487 12.48 18.98 -2.59
N GLY A 488 11.21 18.90 -2.96
CA GLY A 488 10.67 19.43 -4.21
C GLY A 488 10.80 18.48 -5.39
N TYR A 489 10.17 18.92 -6.47
CA TYR A 489 10.29 18.35 -7.81
C TYR A 489 10.16 19.46 -8.86
N PRO A 490 10.76 19.32 -10.07
CA PRO A 490 10.75 20.37 -11.07
C PRO A 490 9.38 20.54 -11.73
N LYS A 491 9.06 21.80 -12.06
CA LYS A 491 7.95 22.18 -12.94
C LYS A 491 8.55 22.87 -14.16
N LEU A 492 8.28 22.31 -15.34
CA LEU A 492 8.92 22.68 -16.58
C LEU A 492 7.89 23.23 -17.56
N ASP A 493 8.12 24.46 -18.08
CA ASP A 493 7.44 24.98 -19.26
C ASP A 493 8.32 24.80 -20.47
N VAL A 494 7.82 24.08 -21.48
CA VAL A 494 8.54 23.76 -22.73
C VAL A 494 7.91 24.50 -23.90
N ASN A 495 8.76 25.22 -24.67
CA ASN A 495 8.36 25.98 -25.83
C ASN A 495 9.33 25.75 -27.00
N TYR A 496 8.83 25.83 -28.23
CA TYR A 496 9.56 25.55 -29.45
C TYR A 496 9.64 26.75 -30.37
N ASN A 497 10.88 27.10 -30.83
CA ASN A 497 11.11 28.13 -31.85
C ASN A 497 11.68 27.47 -33.13
N TYR A 498 10.89 27.45 -34.17
CA TYR A 498 11.32 26.92 -35.48
C TYR A 498 11.86 28.03 -36.34
N ASN A 499 13.07 27.84 -36.88
CA ASN A 499 13.69 28.73 -37.84
C ASN A 499 13.85 27.99 -39.18
N ASP A 500 12.87 28.18 -40.09
CA ASP A 500 12.83 27.48 -41.36
C ASP A 500 13.96 27.89 -42.28
N ALA A 501 14.49 29.14 -42.16
CA ALA A 501 15.61 29.63 -42.96
C ALA A 501 16.92 28.95 -42.52
N ALA A 502 17.14 28.81 -41.22
CA ALA A 502 18.32 28.17 -40.68
C ALA A 502 18.18 26.66 -40.57
N LYS A 503 17.00 26.10 -40.83
CA LYS A 503 16.69 24.69 -40.62
C LYS A 503 17.01 24.20 -39.20
N THR A 504 16.56 24.96 -38.16
CA THR A 504 16.79 24.64 -36.77
C THR A 504 15.52 24.76 -35.92
N VAL A 505 15.37 23.90 -34.91
CA VAL A 505 14.41 24.05 -33.85
C VAL A 505 15.15 24.32 -32.52
N THR A 506 14.74 25.37 -31.81
CA THR A 506 15.23 25.67 -30.48
C THR A 506 14.16 25.27 -29.46
N VAL A 507 14.52 24.37 -28.55
CA VAL A 507 13.69 23.95 -27.41
C VAL A 507 14.07 24.82 -26.22
N ASN A 508 13.14 25.62 -25.73
CA ASN A 508 13.31 26.46 -24.56
C ASN A 508 12.58 25.79 -23.39
N ILE A 509 13.31 25.52 -22.31
CA ILE A 509 12.81 24.88 -21.10
C ILE A 509 13.01 25.84 -19.93
N ASN A 510 11.92 26.19 -19.25
CA ASN A 510 11.96 27.07 -18.08
C ASN A 510 11.51 26.28 -16.85
N GLN A 511 12.29 26.33 -15.79
CA GLN A 511 11.92 25.82 -14.47
C GLN A 511 11.07 26.86 -13.74
N THR A 512 9.82 26.48 -13.39
CA THR A 512 8.78 27.41 -12.93
C THR A 512 8.29 27.15 -11.50
N GLN A 513 8.91 26.21 -10.76
CA GLN A 513 8.56 25.91 -9.36
C GLN A 513 8.77 27.16 -8.46
N GLU A 514 7.83 27.36 -7.52
CA GLU A 514 7.80 28.54 -6.66
C GLU A 514 8.92 28.56 -5.61
N SER A 515 9.49 27.39 -5.27
CA SER A 515 10.58 27.27 -4.29
C SER A 515 11.84 28.05 -4.68
N GLY A 516 12.02 28.37 -5.96
CA GLY A 516 13.22 29.00 -6.49
C GLY A 516 14.42 28.05 -6.60
N LYS A 517 14.30 26.80 -6.17
CA LYS A 517 15.32 25.76 -6.34
C LYS A 517 15.49 25.44 -7.83
N ILE A 518 16.71 25.34 -8.30
CA ILE A 518 17.02 24.94 -9.67
C ILE A 518 17.50 23.49 -9.64
N PHE A 519 16.86 22.66 -10.44
CA PHE A 519 17.20 21.24 -10.56
C PHE A 519 18.14 21.03 -11.73
N GLN A 520 19.15 20.20 -11.53
CA GLN A 520 19.99 19.65 -12.60
C GLN A 520 19.29 18.39 -13.14
N LEU A 521 18.94 18.41 -14.44
CA LEU A 521 18.14 17.37 -15.06
C LEU A 521 18.79 16.90 -16.37
N PRO A 522 19.52 15.78 -16.39
CA PRO A 522 19.87 15.08 -17.61
C PRO A 522 18.59 14.50 -18.24
N ILE A 523 18.32 14.81 -19.51
CA ILE A 523 17.13 14.32 -20.24
C ILE A 523 17.46 14.01 -21.68
N ASP A 524 16.71 13.08 -22.27
CA ASP A 524 16.72 12.81 -23.68
C ASP A 524 15.66 13.64 -24.40
N ILE A 525 16.04 14.24 -25.54
CA ILE A 525 15.15 14.92 -26.48
C ILE A 525 15.20 14.18 -27.81
N ASP A 526 14.07 13.61 -28.25
CA ASP A 526 13.96 12.98 -29.55
C ASP A 526 13.37 13.95 -30.57
N VAL A 527 14.05 14.15 -31.70
CA VAL A 527 13.58 14.97 -32.83
C VAL A 527 13.17 14.06 -33.97
N TYR A 528 11.90 14.07 -34.34
CA TYR A 528 11.31 13.31 -35.44
C TYR A 528 11.15 14.23 -36.65
N ALA A 529 11.95 14.03 -37.69
CA ALA A 529 11.96 14.86 -38.88
C ALA A 529 12.22 14.01 -40.14
N GLY A 530 11.40 14.18 -41.21
CA GLY A 530 11.61 13.47 -42.45
C GLY A 530 11.61 11.95 -42.35
N GLY A 531 10.81 11.38 -41.46
CA GLY A 531 10.69 9.95 -41.19
C GLY A 531 11.87 9.34 -40.40
N LYS A 532 12.76 10.16 -39.83
CA LYS A 532 13.86 9.75 -38.98
C LYS A 532 13.67 10.28 -37.57
N LYS A 533 14.25 9.56 -36.61
CA LYS A 533 14.34 9.97 -35.20
C LYS A 533 15.81 10.17 -34.86
N GLU A 534 16.13 11.33 -34.30
CA GLU A 534 17.44 11.64 -33.74
C GLU A 534 17.30 11.91 -32.23
N ARG A 535 18.12 11.26 -31.42
CA ARG A 535 18.11 11.43 -29.96
C ARG A 535 19.28 12.31 -29.53
N HIS A 536 19.01 13.26 -28.66
CA HIS A 536 19.96 14.19 -28.08
C HIS A 536 19.88 14.14 -26.56
N LEU A 537 20.98 13.78 -25.91
CA LEU A 537 21.13 13.90 -24.46
C LEU A 537 21.52 15.34 -24.12
N VAL A 538 20.76 16.01 -23.28
CA VAL A 538 21.02 17.36 -22.79
C VAL A 538 20.89 17.42 -21.28
N THR A 539 21.51 18.42 -20.64
CA THR A 539 21.35 18.65 -19.21
C THR A 539 20.81 20.06 -18.96
N ILE A 540 19.67 20.14 -18.28
CA ILE A 540 19.12 21.39 -17.78
C ILE A 540 19.85 21.74 -16.50
N THR A 541 20.49 22.92 -16.41
CA THR A 541 21.26 23.39 -15.25
C THR A 541 20.81 24.73 -14.72
N ASP A 542 20.02 25.46 -15.53
CA ASP A 542 19.64 26.83 -15.26
C ASP A 542 18.11 26.96 -15.16
N LYS A 543 17.67 28.09 -14.63
CA LYS A 543 16.24 28.44 -14.61
C LYS A 543 15.63 28.44 -16.03
N THR A 544 16.42 28.86 -17.02
CA THR A 544 16.05 28.85 -18.43
C THR A 544 17.18 28.22 -19.23
N SER A 545 16.89 27.14 -19.94
CA SER A 545 17.84 26.44 -20.81
C SER A 545 17.30 26.42 -22.23
N ALA A 546 18.17 26.55 -23.23
CA ALA A 546 17.80 26.53 -24.64
C ALA A 546 18.70 25.58 -25.41
N PHE A 547 18.12 24.62 -26.12
CA PHE A 547 18.82 23.62 -26.92
C PHE A 547 18.40 23.73 -28.38
N THR A 548 19.36 23.88 -29.29
CA THR A 548 19.09 24.07 -30.71
C THR A 548 19.52 22.85 -31.51
N PHE A 549 18.63 22.30 -32.27
CA PHE A 549 18.86 21.10 -33.10
C PHE A 549 18.61 21.41 -34.58
N PRO A 550 19.49 20.93 -35.46
CA PRO A 550 19.28 21.06 -36.90
C PRO A 550 18.22 20.08 -37.40
N TYR A 551 17.54 20.41 -38.50
CA TYR A 551 16.63 19.47 -39.15
C TYR A 551 16.72 19.58 -40.69
N THR A 552 16.41 18.48 -41.37
CA THR A 552 16.34 18.46 -42.87
C THR A 552 14.97 18.93 -43.37
N SER A 553 13.90 18.54 -42.67
CA SER A 553 12.52 19.01 -42.83
C SER A 553 11.98 19.41 -41.46
N LYS A 554 10.99 20.31 -41.40
CA LYS A 554 10.35 20.71 -40.15
C LYS A 554 9.95 19.45 -39.37
N PRO A 555 10.34 19.35 -38.07
CA PRO A 555 9.99 18.20 -37.25
C PRO A 555 8.48 18.01 -37.12
N ASP A 556 8.05 16.76 -37.23
CA ASP A 556 6.69 16.30 -36.96
C ASP A 556 6.45 16.21 -35.42
N LEU A 557 7.53 15.95 -34.65
CA LEU A 557 7.51 15.89 -33.18
C LEU A 557 8.91 16.22 -32.65
N VAL A 558 8.96 17.03 -31.61
CA VAL A 558 10.10 17.13 -30.69
C VAL A 558 9.59 16.62 -29.35
N ASN A 559 10.17 15.51 -28.85
CA ASN A 559 9.71 14.82 -27.66
C ASN A 559 10.71 15.04 -26.52
N VAL A 560 10.37 15.92 -25.61
CA VAL A 560 11.18 16.24 -24.41
C VAL A 560 10.94 15.18 -23.36
N ASP A 561 11.99 14.80 -22.59
CA ASP A 561 11.99 13.63 -21.70
C ASP A 561 11.44 12.40 -22.45
N ALA A 562 12.16 12.04 -23.51
CA ALA A 562 11.67 11.10 -24.51
C ALA A 562 11.36 9.70 -23.95
N ASP A 563 12.01 9.28 -22.87
CA ASP A 563 11.74 8.03 -22.15
C ASP A 563 10.77 8.20 -20.95
N LYS A 564 10.31 9.45 -20.71
CA LYS A 564 9.33 9.82 -19.66
C LYS A 564 9.79 9.40 -18.24
N VAL A 565 11.06 9.64 -17.96
CA VAL A 565 11.72 9.20 -16.72
C VAL A 565 11.53 10.20 -15.58
N LEU A 566 11.45 11.50 -15.88
CA LEU A 566 11.43 12.54 -14.86
C LEU A 566 10.23 12.45 -13.91
N LEU A 567 10.48 12.63 -12.64
CA LEU A 567 9.45 13.02 -11.68
C LEU A 567 9.28 14.53 -11.76
N ALA A 568 8.39 14.99 -12.62
CA ALA A 568 8.21 16.41 -12.94
C ALA A 568 6.76 16.73 -13.33
N ASP A 569 6.38 18.01 -13.26
CA ASP A 569 5.24 18.54 -14.00
C ASP A 569 5.81 19.19 -15.28
N ILE A 570 5.42 18.68 -16.44
CA ILE A 570 5.88 19.20 -17.74
C ILE A 570 4.68 19.79 -18.48
N ASN A 571 4.71 21.13 -18.66
CA ASN A 571 3.75 21.86 -19.46
C ASN A 571 4.35 22.06 -20.87
N ASP A 572 4.02 21.14 -21.76
CA ASP A 572 4.55 21.08 -23.12
C ASP A 572 3.48 21.56 -24.12
N GLN A 573 3.71 22.72 -24.73
CA GLN A 573 2.75 23.38 -25.61
C GLN A 573 2.93 22.89 -27.06
N ARG A 574 2.16 21.87 -27.46
CA ARG A 574 2.16 21.28 -28.80
C ARG A 574 0.78 21.40 -29.48
N ASP A 575 0.78 21.42 -30.80
CA ASP A 575 -0.46 21.40 -31.55
C ASP A 575 -1.05 19.99 -31.69
N LEU A 576 -2.32 19.92 -32.08
CA LEU A 576 -3.05 18.65 -32.20
C LEU A 576 -2.40 17.69 -33.22
N ASN A 577 -1.82 18.18 -34.31
CA ASN A 577 -1.19 17.31 -35.33
C ASN A 577 0.07 16.65 -34.79
N THR A 578 0.82 17.36 -33.94
CA THR A 578 1.98 16.82 -33.24
C THR A 578 1.57 15.69 -32.30
N TYR A 579 0.50 15.85 -31.51
CA TYR A 579 -0.04 14.75 -30.67
C TYR A 579 -0.56 13.56 -31.49
N ILE A 580 -1.23 13.82 -32.62
CA ILE A 580 -1.66 12.74 -33.55
C ILE A 580 -0.45 11.97 -34.08
N PHE A 581 0.61 12.66 -34.47
CA PHE A 581 1.85 12.04 -34.92
C PHE A 581 2.50 11.21 -33.78
N GLN A 582 2.58 11.76 -32.58
CA GLN A 582 3.15 11.12 -31.40
C GLN A 582 2.46 9.79 -31.09
N TYR A 583 1.12 9.73 -31.10
CA TYR A 583 0.37 8.50 -30.82
C TYR A 583 0.82 7.33 -31.70
N TYR A 584 1.08 7.58 -32.98
CA TYR A 584 1.44 6.53 -33.93
C TYR A 584 2.95 6.25 -34.05
N ASN A 585 3.82 7.15 -33.60
CA ASN A 585 5.25 7.09 -33.90
C ASN A 585 6.15 7.05 -32.64
N ALA A 586 5.72 7.58 -31.50
CA ALA A 586 6.44 7.46 -30.25
C ALA A 586 6.01 6.17 -29.50
N PRO A 587 6.98 5.33 -29.06
CA PRO A 587 6.67 3.93 -28.73
C PRO A 587 6.18 3.71 -27.32
N THR A 588 6.45 4.64 -26.36
CA THR A 588 6.18 4.37 -24.95
C THR A 588 4.68 4.44 -24.63
N TYR A 589 4.27 3.78 -23.57
CA TYR A 589 2.90 3.91 -23.06
C TYR A 589 2.57 5.37 -22.72
N LEU A 590 3.50 6.07 -22.07
CA LEU A 590 3.29 7.46 -21.63
C LEU A 590 3.15 8.42 -22.81
N ASP A 591 3.91 8.24 -23.89
CA ASP A 591 3.74 9.02 -25.14
C ASP A 591 2.34 8.82 -25.74
N ARG A 592 1.91 7.54 -25.84
CA ARG A 592 0.58 7.22 -26.39
C ARG A 592 -0.54 7.74 -25.50
N ARG A 593 -0.35 7.68 -24.18
CA ARG A 593 -1.31 8.21 -23.21
C ARG A 593 -1.45 9.72 -23.33
N GLU A 594 -0.34 10.45 -23.32
CA GLU A 594 -0.32 11.92 -23.46
C GLU A 594 -1.00 12.37 -24.76
N ALA A 595 -0.66 11.73 -25.87
CA ALA A 595 -1.27 12.01 -27.17
C ALA A 595 -2.78 11.69 -27.20
N LEU A 596 -3.18 10.58 -26.58
CA LEU A 596 -4.60 10.21 -26.47
C LEU A 596 -5.38 11.22 -25.62
N GLU A 597 -4.82 11.67 -24.50
CA GLU A 597 -5.47 12.67 -23.62
C GLU A 597 -5.69 14.01 -24.35
N ALA A 598 -4.73 14.43 -25.17
CA ALA A 598 -4.91 15.61 -26.04
C ALA A 598 -6.02 15.37 -27.10
N CYS A 599 -6.02 14.23 -27.76
CA CYS A 599 -7.04 13.88 -28.76
C CYS A 599 -8.45 13.71 -28.16
N LEU A 600 -8.55 13.22 -26.92
CA LEU A 600 -9.83 13.10 -26.20
C LEU A 600 -10.48 14.46 -25.94
N LYS A 601 -9.70 15.53 -25.74
CA LYS A 601 -10.21 16.90 -25.57
C LYS A 601 -10.78 17.45 -26.87
N GLU A 602 -10.27 16.98 -28.02
CA GLU A 602 -10.58 17.47 -29.37
C GLU A 602 -11.29 16.42 -30.26
N GLN A 603 -12.00 15.44 -29.68
CA GLN A 603 -12.55 14.29 -30.42
C GLN A 603 -13.68 14.65 -31.40
N ALA A 604 -14.20 15.89 -31.36
CA ALA A 604 -15.07 16.42 -32.42
C ALA A 604 -14.28 16.61 -33.75
N ASN A 605 -12.96 16.85 -33.69
CA ASN A 605 -12.09 16.90 -34.83
C ASN A 605 -11.93 15.48 -35.44
N PRO A 606 -12.18 15.29 -36.76
CA PRO A 606 -12.12 13.96 -37.37
C PRO A 606 -10.75 13.29 -37.27
N ALA A 607 -9.65 14.04 -37.24
CA ALA A 607 -8.29 13.49 -37.15
C ALA A 607 -8.02 13.00 -35.70
N ALA A 608 -8.37 13.78 -34.67
CA ALA A 608 -8.28 13.37 -33.27
C ALA A 608 -9.20 12.16 -33.00
N ARG A 609 -10.43 12.17 -33.53
CA ARG A 609 -11.36 11.03 -33.42
C ARG A 609 -10.75 9.74 -33.94
N LYS A 610 -10.02 9.77 -35.06
CA LYS A 610 -9.34 8.57 -35.59
C LYS A 610 -8.36 8.00 -34.56
N VAL A 611 -7.60 8.83 -33.85
CA VAL A 611 -6.71 8.40 -32.76
C VAL A 611 -7.51 7.76 -31.63
N VAL A 612 -8.58 8.42 -31.15
CA VAL A 612 -9.43 7.92 -30.07
C VAL A 612 -10.01 6.53 -30.41
N ILE A 613 -10.49 6.35 -31.63
CA ILE A 613 -11.03 5.04 -32.08
C ILE A 613 -9.92 4.00 -32.24
N ALA A 614 -8.72 4.39 -32.73
CA ALA A 614 -7.56 3.50 -32.80
C ALA A 614 -7.13 3.04 -31.38
N ALA A 615 -7.18 3.95 -30.40
CA ALA A 615 -6.82 3.68 -29.01
C ALA A 615 -7.74 2.64 -28.32
N LEU A 616 -8.99 2.46 -28.78
CA LEU A 616 -9.85 1.36 -28.33
C LEU A 616 -9.29 -0.04 -28.69
N LYS A 617 -8.30 -0.09 -29.61
CA LYS A 617 -7.64 -1.32 -30.05
C LYS A 617 -6.14 -1.33 -29.75
N ASP A 618 -5.66 -0.42 -28.87
CA ASP A 618 -4.26 -0.38 -28.48
C ASP A 618 -3.81 -1.72 -27.88
N LYS A 619 -2.55 -2.07 -28.06
CA LYS A 619 -1.95 -3.29 -27.50
C LYS A 619 -2.07 -3.34 -25.96
N PHE A 620 -1.98 -2.17 -25.30
CA PHE A 620 -2.01 -2.06 -23.85
C PHE A 620 -3.42 -1.74 -23.33
N TYR A 621 -3.88 -2.53 -22.39
CA TYR A 621 -5.24 -2.40 -21.83
C TYR A 621 -5.49 -1.04 -21.14
N GLY A 622 -4.44 -0.43 -20.56
CA GLY A 622 -4.53 0.89 -19.93
C GLY A 622 -4.92 1.98 -20.91
N ILE A 623 -4.37 1.96 -22.13
CA ILE A 623 -4.76 2.87 -23.23
C ILE A 623 -6.20 2.60 -23.69
N ARG A 624 -6.58 1.31 -23.86
CA ARG A 624 -7.97 0.96 -24.22
C ARG A 624 -8.96 1.45 -23.17
N SER A 625 -8.66 1.24 -21.87
CA SER A 625 -9.51 1.71 -20.75
C SER A 625 -9.62 3.23 -20.71
N LEU A 626 -8.52 3.95 -20.93
CA LEU A 626 -8.49 5.41 -20.96
C LEU A 626 -9.34 5.93 -22.13
N ALA A 627 -9.17 5.36 -23.32
CA ALA A 627 -9.98 5.73 -24.49
C ALA A 627 -11.47 5.54 -24.20
N ILE A 628 -11.89 4.38 -23.66
CA ILE A 628 -13.30 4.09 -23.33
C ILE A 628 -13.87 5.11 -22.34
N LYS A 629 -13.14 5.39 -21.26
CA LYS A 629 -13.56 6.34 -20.22
C LYS A 629 -13.72 7.77 -20.73
N GLY A 630 -12.87 8.15 -21.70
CA GLY A 630 -12.86 9.50 -22.28
C GLY A 630 -13.81 9.73 -23.47
N LEU A 631 -14.52 8.70 -23.96
CA LEU A 631 -15.42 8.83 -25.11
C LEU A 631 -16.57 9.81 -24.84
N SER A 632 -16.76 10.78 -25.74
CA SER A 632 -17.92 11.69 -25.77
C SER A 632 -19.09 11.04 -26.49
N MET A 633 -19.88 10.24 -25.78
CA MET A 633 -21.05 9.53 -26.36
C MET A 633 -22.22 10.47 -26.73
N SER A 634 -22.08 11.77 -26.46
CA SER A 634 -23.00 12.81 -26.95
C SER A 634 -22.65 13.33 -28.35
N ASP A 635 -21.43 13.08 -28.84
CA ASP A 635 -21.04 13.36 -30.24
C ASP A 635 -21.42 12.19 -31.13
N ASP A 636 -22.30 12.42 -32.11
CA ASP A 636 -22.82 11.36 -33.00
C ASP A 636 -21.72 10.69 -33.85
N GLY A 637 -20.68 11.44 -34.22
CA GLY A 637 -19.55 10.92 -34.96
C GLY A 637 -18.68 10.01 -34.14
N VAL A 638 -18.43 10.35 -32.85
CA VAL A 638 -17.69 9.51 -31.90
C VAL A 638 -18.54 8.28 -31.57
N LYS A 639 -19.80 8.48 -31.20
CA LYS A 639 -20.73 7.43 -30.83
C LYS A 639 -20.85 6.35 -31.91
N SER A 640 -21.14 6.76 -33.17
CA SER A 640 -21.30 5.82 -34.29
C SER A 640 -20.04 5.02 -34.58
N ALA A 641 -18.86 5.63 -34.43
CA ALA A 641 -17.58 4.95 -34.65
C ALA A 641 -17.19 4.02 -33.50
N ALA A 642 -17.51 4.38 -32.26
CA ALA A 642 -17.11 3.65 -31.04
C ALA A 642 -18.01 2.45 -30.71
N LEU A 643 -19.35 2.54 -30.95
CA LEU A 643 -20.31 1.53 -30.51
C LEU A 643 -19.98 0.09 -30.93
N PRO A 644 -19.63 -0.20 -32.21
CA PRO A 644 -19.28 -1.58 -32.59
C PRO A 644 -18.06 -2.13 -31.84
N VAL A 645 -17.07 -1.27 -31.59
CA VAL A 645 -15.85 -1.66 -30.86
C VAL A 645 -16.15 -1.86 -29.38
N LEU A 646 -16.94 -0.97 -28.75
CA LEU A 646 -17.33 -1.10 -27.35
C LEU A 646 -18.11 -2.40 -27.07
N GLN A 647 -19.02 -2.79 -27.99
CA GLN A 647 -19.76 -4.05 -27.87
C GLN A 647 -18.82 -5.26 -27.91
N GLN A 648 -17.81 -5.23 -28.78
CA GLN A 648 -16.79 -6.27 -28.86
C GLN A 648 -15.94 -6.31 -27.61
N LEU A 649 -15.43 -5.16 -27.15
CA LEU A 649 -14.60 -5.07 -25.94
C LEU A 649 -15.36 -5.53 -24.68
N ALA A 650 -16.64 -5.17 -24.55
CA ALA A 650 -17.48 -5.59 -23.43
C ALA A 650 -17.65 -7.11 -23.33
N LYS A 651 -17.59 -7.82 -24.46
CA LYS A 651 -17.74 -9.29 -24.52
C LYS A 651 -16.42 -10.03 -24.38
N ASP A 652 -15.40 -9.59 -25.13
CA ASP A 652 -14.29 -10.46 -25.51
C ASP A 652 -12.89 -9.92 -25.15
N ASP A 653 -12.79 -8.69 -24.58
CA ASP A 653 -11.46 -8.20 -24.18
C ASP A 653 -10.86 -9.11 -23.10
N LYS A 654 -9.59 -9.47 -23.28
CA LYS A 654 -8.87 -10.34 -22.34
C LYS A 654 -8.76 -9.70 -20.95
N ASN A 655 -8.65 -8.36 -20.89
CA ASN A 655 -8.50 -7.64 -19.65
C ASN A 655 -9.88 -7.26 -19.06
N ALA A 656 -10.11 -7.65 -17.82
CA ALA A 656 -11.37 -7.41 -17.13
C ALA A 656 -11.67 -5.92 -16.89
N LEU A 657 -10.65 -5.07 -16.72
CA LEU A 657 -10.84 -3.62 -16.56
C LEU A 657 -11.39 -2.98 -17.85
N VAL A 658 -10.96 -3.46 -18.99
CA VAL A 658 -11.48 -3.00 -20.30
C VAL A 658 -12.93 -3.44 -20.49
N ARG A 659 -13.25 -4.72 -20.19
CA ARG A 659 -14.64 -5.20 -20.21
C ARG A 659 -15.53 -4.38 -19.28
N THR A 660 -15.05 -4.12 -18.07
CA THR A 660 -15.76 -3.29 -17.07
C THR A 660 -16.02 -1.87 -17.58
N ALA A 661 -15.00 -1.22 -18.14
CA ALA A 661 -15.14 0.14 -18.70
C ALA A 661 -16.15 0.17 -19.86
N ALA A 662 -16.07 -0.79 -20.78
CA ALA A 662 -16.98 -0.89 -21.91
C ALA A 662 -18.44 -1.15 -21.49
N LEU A 663 -18.65 -2.04 -20.50
CA LEU A 663 -20.00 -2.30 -19.92
C LEU A 663 -20.58 -1.04 -19.27
N LYS A 664 -19.77 -0.28 -18.50
CA LYS A 664 -20.20 0.99 -17.89
C LYS A 664 -20.55 2.03 -18.95
N GLN A 665 -19.74 2.16 -20.00
CA GLN A 665 -19.96 3.13 -21.06
C GLN A 665 -21.21 2.80 -21.88
N LEU A 666 -21.45 1.53 -22.22
CA LEU A 666 -22.70 1.08 -22.87
C LEU A 666 -23.92 1.27 -21.94
N GLY A 667 -23.77 0.99 -20.64
CA GLY A 667 -24.79 1.19 -19.61
C GLY A 667 -25.25 2.64 -19.47
N SER A 668 -24.31 3.60 -19.65
CA SER A 668 -24.62 5.03 -19.60
C SER A 668 -25.62 5.49 -20.68
N LEU A 669 -25.71 4.77 -21.78
CA LEU A 669 -26.63 5.05 -22.88
C LEU A 669 -28.09 4.71 -22.55
N ARG A 670 -28.33 3.85 -21.57
CA ARG A 670 -29.67 3.39 -21.17
C ARG A 670 -30.50 2.82 -22.33
N ASP A 671 -29.86 2.17 -23.29
CA ASP A 671 -30.48 1.61 -24.46
C ASP A 671 -30.81 0.13 -24.23
N ALA A 672 -32.10 -0.21 -24.34
CA ALA A 672 -32.63 -1.55 -24.11
C ALA A 672 -32.02 -2.64 -25.00
N GLN A 673 -31.46 -2.26 -26.17
CA GLN A 673 -30.79 -3.22 -27.06
C GLN A 673 -29.63 -3.96 -26.39
N TYR A 674 -28.99 -3.37 -25.35
CA TYR A 674 -27.88 -3.97 -24.63
C TYR A 674 -28.27 -4.87 -23.46
N SER A 675 -29.58 -5.02 -23.18
CA SER A 675 -30.06 -5.80 -22.03
C SER A 675 -29.52 -7.24 -22.02
N SER A 676 -29.56 -7.92 -23.18
CA SER A 676 -29.03 -9.28 -23.32
C SER A 676 -27.52 -9.37 -23.12
N LEU A 677 -26.78 -8.35 -23.55
CA LEU A 677 -25.32 -8.26 -23.33
C LEU A 677 -25.01 -8.13 -21.82
N PHE A 678 -25.73 -7.24 -21.13
CA PHE A 678 -25.52 -7.06 -19.68
C PHE A 678 -25.92 -8.31 -18.90
N GLU A 679 -27.02 -8.96 -19.28
CA GLU A 679 -27.43 -10.22 -18.65
C GLU A 679 -26.37 -11.33 -18.81
N ALA A 680 -25.79 -11.47 -20.01
CA ALA A 680 -24.70 -12.43 -20.22
C ALA A 680 -23.45 -12.07 -19.40
N ALA A 681 -23.08 -10.79 -19.34
CA ALA A 681 -21.90 -10.29 -18.63
C ALA A 681 -22.03 -10.35 -17.09
N THR A 682 -23.22 -10.53 -16.52
CA THR A 682 -23.34 -10.82 -15.06
C THR A 682 -22.67 -12.14 -14.66
N LYS A 683 -22.35 -13.01 -15.62
CA LYS A 683 -21.65 -14.28 -15.41
C LYS A 683 -20.13 -14.19 -15.60
N ASP A 684 -19.59 -12.97 -15.79
CA ASP A 684 -18.16 -12.75 -15.92
C ASP A 684 -17.43 -13.22 -14.66
N GLN A 685 -16.26 -13.82 -14.83
CA GLN A 685 -15.42 -14.26 -13.72
C GLN A 685 -14.89 -13.07 -12.88
N SER A 686 -14.76 -11.89 -13.49
CA SER A 686 -14.39 -10.66 -12.79
C SER A 686 -15.59 -10.07 -12.06
N TYR A 687 -15.50 -9.93 -10.76
CA TYR A 687 -16.50 -9.24 -9.94
C TYR A 687 -16.75 -7.79 -10.40
N ALA A 688 -15.71 -7.11 -10.91
CA ALA A 688 -15.84 -5.76 -11.44
C ALA A 688 -16.69 -5.71 -12.72
N ALA A 689 -16.47 -6.64 -13.66
CA ALA A 689 -17.25 -6.72 -14.90
C ALA A 689 -18.69 -7.19 -14.63
N ALA A 690 -18.86 -8.23 -13.81
CA ALA A 690 -20.18 -8.73 -13.41
C ALA A 690 -21.00 -7.63 -12.67
N GLY A 691 -20.34 -6.89 -11.76
CA GLY A 691 -20.96 -5.77 -11.05
C GLY A 691 -21.36 -4.62 -11.97
N ALA A 692 -20.51 -4.25 -12.93
CA ALA A 692 -20.81 -3.22 -13.93
C ALA A 692 -22.00 -3.63 -14.81
N ALA A 693 -22.05 -4.90 -15.20
CA ALA A 693 -23.14 -5.46 -15.98
C ALA A 693 -24.46 -5.44 -15.20
N LEU A 694 -24.45 -5.87 -13.94
CA LEU A 694 -25.63 -5.87 -13.06
C LEU A 694 -26.15 -4.43 -12.83
N THR A 695 -25.25 -3.48 -12.59
CA THR A 695 -25.60 -2.06 -12.42
C THR A 695 -26.23 -1.48 -13.68
N SER A 696 -25.66 -1.79 -14.85
CA SER A 696 -26.17 -1.34 -16.15
C SER A 696 -27.55 -1.95 -16.43
N LEU A 697 -27.72 -3.24 -16.17
CA LEU A 697 -29.00 -3.94 -16.29
C LEU A 697 -30.06 -3.36 -15.35
N SER A 698 -29.70 -3.04 -14.11
CA SER A 698 -30.59 -2.41 -13.12
C SER A 698 -31.18 -1.07 -13.58
N SER A 699 -30.47 -0.38 -14.47
CA SER A 699 -30.94 0.89 -15.06
C SER A 699 -31.94 0.68 -16.20
N LEU A 700 -31.97 -0.52 -16.79
CA LEU A 700 -32.86 -0.88 -17.88
C LEU A 700 -34.04 -1.73 -17.43
N ASN A 701 -33.78 -2.69 -16.55
CA ASN A 701 -34.77 -3.65 -16.04
C ASN A 701 -34.47 -4.01 -14.59
N ALA A 702 -35.04 -3.21 -13.67
CA ALA A 702 -34.78 -3.36 -12.24
C ALA A 702 -35.27 -4.71 -11.67
N ASP A 703 -36.37 -5.25 -12.18
CA ASP A 703 -36.95 -6.53 -11.71
C ASP A 703 -36.02 -7.70 -12.07
N LYS A 704 -35.50 -7.71 -13.30
CA LYS A 704 -34.55 -8.73 -13.74
C LYS A 704 -33.24 -8.63 -13.03
N ALA A 705 -32.71 -7.42 -12.83
CA ALA A 705 -31.49 -7.19 -12.07
C ALA A 705 -31.63 -7.65 -10.62
N TYR A 706 -32.77 -7.42 -9.99
CA TYR A 706 -33.08 -7.91 -8.64
C TYR A 706 -33.06 -9.44 -8.58
N THR A 707 -33.70 -10.11 -9.54
CA THR A 707 -33.73 -11.59 -9.62
C THR A 707 -32.32 -12.16 -9.75
N LEU A 708 -31.45 -11.56 -10.60
CA LEU A 708 -30.06 -11.99 -10.75
C LEU A 708 -29.24 -11.68 -9.50
N ALA A 709 -29.43 -10.53 -8.87
CA ALA A 709 -28.76 -10.17 -7.63
C ALA A 709 -29.00 -11.22 -6.53
N LYS A 710 -30.25 -11.69 -6.38
CA LYS A 710 -30.61 -12.78 -5.45
C LYS A 710 -29.88 -14.10 -5.75
N GLN A 711 -29.69 -14.44 -7.02
CA GLN A 711 -28.96 -15.66 -7.42
C GLN A 711 -27.45 -15.57 -7.15
N MET A 712 -26.89 -14.36 -7.20
CA MET A 712 -25.46 -14.11 -7.10
C MET A 712 -25.03 -13.73 -5.67
N GLU A 713 -25.96 -13.49 -4.76
CA GLU A 713 -25.72 -12.96 -3.41
C GLU A 713 -24.69 -13.79 -2.62
N ALA A 714 -24.86 -15.11 -2.59
CA ALA A 714 -24.03 -16.01 -1.79
C ALA A 714 -22.56 -16.05 -2.21
N SER A 715 -22.28 -15.78 -3.49
CA SER A 715 -20.92 -15.82 -4.06
C SER A 715 -20.35 -14.42 -4.31
N SER A 716 -21.07 -13.35 -3.95
CA SER A 716 -20.66 -11.98 -4.24
C SER A 716 -19.52 -11.51 -3.36
N ARG A 717 -18.56 -10.79 -3.98
CA ARG A 717 -17.44 -10.11 -3.32
C ARG A 717 -17.14 -8.79 -4.03
N GLY A 718 -16.43 -7.88 -3.34
CA GLY A 718 -15.92 -6.64 -3.92
C GLY A 718 -16.96 -5.86 -4.74
N ALA A 719 -16.61 -5.46 -5.96
CA ALA A 719 -17.46 -4.65 -6.83
C ALA A 719 -18.83 -5.29 -7.17
N LEU A 720 -18.92 -6.63 -7.20
CA LEU A 720 -20.18 -7.33 -7.42
C LEU A 720 -21.09 -7.20 -6.20
N ARG A 721 -20.57 -7.32 -4.98
CA ARG A 721 -21.31 -7.10 -3.73
C ARG A 721 -21.89 -5.68 -3.70
N ASN A 722 -21.09 -4.68 -4.05
CA ASN A 722 -21.52 -3.29 -4.14
C ASN A 722 -22.63 -3.08 -5.18
N ALA A 723 -22.56 -3.75 -6.32
CA ALA A 723 -23.60 -3.69 -7.34
C ALA A 723 -24.92 -4.32 -6.86
N ILE A 724 -24.86 -5.47 -6.16
CA ILE A 724 -26.01 -6.13 -5.55
C ILE A 724 -26.66 -5.20 -4.50
N ALA A 725 -25.86 -4.62 -3.61
CA ALA A 725 -26.35 -3.64 -2.65
C ALA A 725 -27.03 -2.45 -3.33
N GLY A 726 -26.49 -1.94 -4.43
CA GLY A 726 -27.11 -0.89 -5.24
C GLY A 726 -28.44 -1.29 -5.87
N VAL A 727 -28.60 -2.55 -6.26
CA VAL A 727 -29.89 -3.11 -6.76
C VAL A 727 -30.90 -3.21 -5.63
N TYR A 728 -30.50 -3.74 -4.48
CA TYR A 728 -31.38 -3.86 -3.31
C TYR A 728 -31.79 -2.49 -2.75
N ALA A 729 -30.90 -1.53 -2.72
CA ALA A 729 -31.21 -0.16 -2.30
C ALA A 729 -32.32 0.49 -3.17
N LYS A 730 -32.43 0.11 -4.45
CA LYS A 730 -33.46 0.62 -5.37
C LYS A 730 -34.76 -0.17 -5.33
N LYS A 731 -34.69 -1.50 -5.23
CA LYS A 731 -35.80 -2.43 -5.46
C LYS A 731 -36.04 -3.41 -4.30
N GLY A 732 -35.10 -3.49 -3.34
CA GLY A 732 -35.13 -4.40 -2.20
C GLY A 732 -36.24 -4.08 -1.19
N ASN A 733 -36.49 -5.04 -0.32
CA ASN A 733 -37.49 -5.02 0.75
C ASN A 733 -36.84 -5.36 2.10
N GLU A 734 -37.66 -5.61 3.13
CA GLU A 734 -37.21 -5.93 4.48
C GLU A 734 -36.34 -7.20 4.56
N ASP A 735 -36.62 -8.20 3.69
CA ASP A 735 -35.86 -9.45 3.65
C ASP A 735 -34.42 -9.25 3.17
N ASP A 736 -34.16 -8.17 2.42
CA ASP A 736 -32.80 -7.84 1.91
C ASP A 736 -31.91 -7.14 2.94
N VAL A 737 -32.50 -6.68 4.05
CA VAL A 737 -31.73 -6.00 5.12
C VAL A 737 -30.68 -6.92 5.73
N ALA A 738 -30.96 -8.23 5.80
CA ALA A 738 -30.01 -9.21 6.32
C ALA A 738 -28.69 -9.24 5.54
N PHE A 739 -28.74 -9.00 4.21
CA PHE A 739 -27.54 -8.88 3.39
C PHE A 739 -26.67 -7.71 3.83
N PHE A 740 -27.27 -6.51 4.02
CA PHE A 740 -26.53 -5.32 4.45
C PHE A 740 -25.98 -5.44 5.88
N ALA A 741 -26.78 -6.02 6.79
CA ALA A 741 -26.32 -6.27 8.15
C ALA A 741 -25.09 -7.19 8.16
N LYS A 742 -25.12 -8.27 7.37
CA LYS A 742 -24.01 -9.22 7.25
C LYS A 742 -22.77 -8.56 6.65
N THR A 743 -22.89 -7.84 5.53
CA THR A 743 -21.73 -7.18 4.89
C THR A 743 -21.14 -6.14 5.81
N PHE A 744 -21.97 -5.33 6.48
CA PHE A 744 -21.53 -4.35 7.46
C PHE A 744 -20.80 -4.98 8.66
N ASP A 745 -21.29 -6.13 9.16
CA ASP A 745 -20.63 -6.81 10.29
C ASP A 745 -19.26 -7.41 9.88
N GLU A 746 -19.17 -7.94 8.64
CA GLU A 746 -17.92 -8.51 8.08
C GLU A 746 -16.88 -7.46 7.70
N ALA A 747 -17.28 -6.23 7.38
CA ALA A 747 -16.39 -5.15 6.95
C ALA A 747 -15.60 -4.53 8.11
N SER A 748 -14.42 -3.99 7.80
CA SER A 748 -13.56 -3.26 8.73
C SER A 748 -13.02 -1.96 8.09
N GLY A 749 -12.46 -1.06 8.88
CA GLY A 749 -11.83 0.15 8.39
C GLY A 749 -12.74 0.99 7.47
N GLN A 750 -12.23 1.45 6.35
CA GLN A 750 -12.96 2.29 5.39
C GLN A 750 -14.13 1.55 4.72
N GLU A 751 -13.96 0.25 4.42
CA GLU A 751 -15.03 -0.57 3.83
C GLU A 751 -16.29 -0.55 4.71
N LYS A 752 -16.11 -0.61 6.04
CA LYS A 752 -17.24 -0.53 7.00
C LYS A 752 -17.97 0.80 6.92
N VAL A 753 -17.29 1.89 6.63
CA VAL A 753 -17.89 3.21 6.42
C VAL A 753 -18.70 3.22 5.12
N GLU A 754 -18.17 2.62 4.05
CA GLU A 754 -18.86 2.50 2.75
C GLU A 754 -20.11 1.61 2.84
N ASP A 755 -19.99 0.47 3.52
CA ASP A 755 -21.12 -0.44 3.77
C ASP A 755 -22.18 0.21 4.66
N ALA A 756 -21.79 1.03 5.64
CA ALA A 756 -22.73 1.82 6.43
C ALA A 756 -23.61 2.74 5.57
N ILE A 757 -23.03 3.37 4.54
CA ILE A 757 -23.81 4.23 3.60
C ILE A 757 -24.88 3.43 2.87
N GLN A 758 -24.51 2.25 2.38
CA GLN A 758 -25.44 1.37 1.68
C GLN A 758 -26.52 0.83 2.63
N TYR A 759 -26.10 0.47 3.85
CA TYR A 759 -27.02 0.02 4.91
C TYR A 759 -28.01 1.13 5.30
N ILE A 760 -27.56 2.37 5.50
CA ILE A 760 -28.45 3.54 5.72
C ILE A 760 -29.46 3.68 4.56
N THR A 761 -29.02 3.45 3.33
CA THR A 761 -29.87 3.63 2.14
C THR A 761 -31.01 2.62 2.09
N ILE A 762 -30.78 1.34 2.41
CA ILE A 762 -31.86 0.36 2.49
C ILE A 762 -32.77 0.63 3.69
N LEU A 763 -32.22 0.95 4.87
CA LEU A 763 -33.00 1.27 6.06
C LEU A 763 -33.93 2.47 5.88
N ALA A 764 -33.59 3.41 5.01
CA ALA A 764 -34.47 4.52 4.63
C ALA A 764 -35.75 4.06 3.96
N ASN A 765 -35.76 2.89 3.31
CA ASN A 765 -36.90 2.32 2.57
C ASN A 765 -37.75 1.34 3.42
N VAL A 766 -37.20 0.80 4.50
CA VAL A 766 -37.85 -0.20 5.37
C VAL A 766 -38.85 0.48 6.32
N ASP A 767 -40.00 -0.09 6.46
CA ASP A 767 -41.06 0.47 7.33
C ASP A 767 -41.10 -0.22 8.73
N ASN A 768 -40.46 -1.37 8.91
CA ASN A 768 -40.34 -2.06 10.19
C ASN A 768 -39.43 -1.32 11.18
N ALA A 769 -40.01 -0.87 12.29
CA ALA A 769 -39.27 -0.06 13.27
C ALA A 769 -38.14 -0.81 13.96
N ASP A 770 -38.29 -2.07 14.28
CA ASP A 770 -37.27 -2.83 15.02
C ASP A 770 -36.05 -3.11 14.16
N ILE A 771 -36.23 -3.40 12.85
CA ILE A 771 -35.14 -3.54 11.88
C ILE A 771 -34.37 -2.23 11.75
N VAL A 772 -35.05 -1.11 11.57
CA VAL A 772 -34.41 0.20 11.39
C VAL A 772 -33.68 0.62 12.66
N ILE A 773 -34.25 0.47 13.84
CA ILE A 773 -33.63 0.80 15.12
C ILE A 773 -32.37 -0.03 15.34
N LYS A 774 -32.40 -1.34 15.05
CA LYS A 774 -31.26 -2.22 15.18
C LYS A 774 -30.12 -1.77 14.25
N GLY A 775 -30.41 -1.58 12.96
CA GLY A 775 -29.39 -1.19 11.97
C GLY A 775 -28.78 0.20 12.26
N ILE A 776 -29.60 1.20 12.61
CA ILE A 776 -29.12 2.53 12.98
C ILE A 776 -28.28 2.47 14.28
N GLY A 777 -28.62 1.56 15.21
CA GLY A 777 -27.83 1.30 16.41
C GLY A 777 -26.43 0.78 16.07
N GLN A 778 -26.32 -0.20 15.19
CA GLN A 778 -25.02 -0.72 14.72
C GLN A 778 -24.17 0.38 14.07
N ILE A 779 -24.77 1.22 13.24
CA ILE A 779 -24.08 2.35 12.58
C ILE A 779 -23.61 3.39 13.60
N LYS A 780 -24.42 3.71 14.62
CA LYS A 780 -24.04 4.60 15.72
C LYS A 780 -22.81 4.05 16.48
N ASP A 781 -22.87 2.76 16.84
CA ASP A 781 -21.80 2.12 17.61
C ASP A 781 -20.49 2.09 16.80
N MET A 782 -20.55 1.77 15.51
CA MET A 782 -19.43 1.88 14.59
C MET A 782 -18.87 3.32 14.56
N THR A 783 -19.73 4.33 14.38
CA THR A 783 -19.31 5.73 14.28
C THR A 783 -18.57 6.20 15.55
N LYS A 784 -19.06 5.78 16.73
CA LYS A 784 -18.39 6.06 18.00
C LYS A 784 -17.05 5.33 18.14
N ALA A 785 -16.98 4.08 17.68
CA ALA A 785 -15.75 3.27 17.73
C ALA A 785 -14.63 3.85 16.86
N PHE A 786 -14.97 4.44 15.72
CA PHE A 786 -13.97 5.13 14.87
C PHE A 786 -13.35 6.36 15.53
N ASN A 787 -14.02 6.97 16.49
CA ASN A 787 -13.56 8.18 17.20
C ASN A 787 -12.99 9.28 16.30
N ASN A 788 -13.56 9.44 15.10
CA ASN A 788 -13.09 10.34 14.06
C ASN A 788 -14.18 11.36 13.71
N LYS A 789 -13.87 12.65 13.90
CA LYS A 789 -14.81 13.75 13.68
C LYS A 789 -15.32 13.86 12.23
N MET A 790 -14.51 13.48 11.26
CA MET A 790 -14.89 13.50 9.84
C MET A 790 -15.92 12.38 9.56
N VAL A 791 -15.66 11.16 10.02
CA VAL A 791 -16.59 10.02 9.92
C VAL A 791 -17.89 10.35 10.61
N THR A 792 -17.83 10.91 11.82
CA THR A 792 -19.01 11.35 12.59
C THR A 792 -19.86 12.37 11.84
N ASN A 793 -19.24 13.44 11.33
CA ASN A 793 -19.95 14.44 10.55
C ASN A 793 -20.57 13.86 9.28
N TYR A 794 -19.87 12.96 8.63
CA TYR A 794 -20.35 12.30 7.42
C TYR A 794 -21.59 11.42 7.71
N MET A 795 -21.52 10.57 8.74
CA MET A 795 -22.66 9.72 9.15
C MET A 795 -23.87 10.56 9.57
N VAL A 796 -23.67 11.61 10.35
CA VAL A 796 -24.74 12.56 10.72
C VAL A 796 -25.43 13.15 9.48
N ASN A 797 -24.65 13.59 8.48
CA ASN A 797 -25.18 14.12 7.23
C ASN A 797 -25.97 13.09 6.42
N MET A 798 -25.60 11.80 6.49
CA MET A 798 -26.34 10.71 5.85
C MET A 798 -27.64 10.35 6.59
N LEU A 799 -27.65 10.41 7.93
CA LEU A 799 -28.82 10.07 8.74
C LEU A 799 -29.91 11.16 8.74
N GLN A 800 -29.56 12.44 8.61
CA GLN A 800 -30.50 13.54 8.62
C GLN A 800 -31.60 13.43 7.53
N PRO A 801 -31.28 13.17 6.23
CA PRO A 801 -32.29 12.97 5.20
C PRO A 801 -33.19 11.77 5.47
N VAL A 802 -32.66 10.71 6.09
CA VAL A 802 -33.44 9.52 6.45
C VAL A 802 -34.47 9.86 7.52
N ALA A 803 -34.05 10.56 8.59
CA ALA A 803 -34.97 11.03 9.63
C ALA A 803 -36.10 11.89 9.04
N LYS A 804 -35.73 12.86 8.18
CA LYS A 804 -36.73 13.69 7.48
C LYS A 804 -37.68 12.86 6.66
N ARG A 805 -37.19 11.89 5.88
CA ARG A 805 -38.01 10.99 5.05
C ARG A 805 -39.03 10.17 5.89
N LYS A 806 -38.57 9.65 7.07
CA LYS A 806 -39.47 8.93 7.98
C LYS A 806 -40.55 9.83 8.54
N LEU A 807 -40.24 11.07 8.91
CA LEU A 807 -41.22 12.05 9.36
C LEU A 807 -42.22 12.38 8.24
N ASP A 808 -41.73 12.67 7.03
CA ASP A 808 -42.60 13.00 5.89
C ASP A 808 -43.56 11.82 5.57
N LYS A 809 -43.06 10.59 5.60
CA LYS A 809 -43.92 9.38 5.47
C LYS A 809 -44.93 9.28 6.59
N ALA A 810 -44.54 9.55 7.85
CA ALA A 810 -45.46 9.47 9.00
C ALA A 810 -46.61 10.47 8.94
N THR A 811 -46.41 11.65 8.30
CA THR A 811 -47.47 12.68 8.18
C THR A 811 -48.62 12.27 7.28
N ILE A 812 -48.37 11.37 6.31
CA ILE A 812 -49.39 10.91 5.32
C ILE A 812 -49.75 9.45 5.53
N ALA A 813 -49.13 8.73 6.46
CA ALA A 813 -49.36 7.31 6.70
C ALA A 813 -50.68 7.04 7.46
N PRO A 814 -51.36 5.88 7.19
CA PRO A 814 -52.45 5.39 8.04
C PRO A 814 -52.02 5.21 9.49
N ALA A 815 -53.01 5.25 10.42
CA ALA A 815 -52.75 5.27 11.86
C ALA A 815 -51.93 4.07 12.38
N ASP A 816 -52.11 2.90 11.79
CA ASP A 816 -51.37 1.66 12.10
C ASP A 816 -49.86 1.76 11.77
N LYS A 817 -49.49 2.40 10.67
CA LYS A 817 -48.09 2.59 10.25
C LYS A 817 -47.44 3.86 10.81
N LYS A 818 -48.26 4.85 11.18
CA LYS A 818 -47.76 6.13 11.69
C LYS A 818 -46.93 5.97 12.96
N ALA A 819 -47.36 5.13 13.88
CA ALA A 819 -46.68 4.90 15.15
C ALA A 819 -45.25 4.35 14.94
N ASP A 820 -45.08 3.36 14.07
CA ASP A 820 -43.76 2.77 13.76
C ASP A 820 -42.85 3.75 13.03
N LEU A 821 -43.36 4.54 12.10
CA LEU A 821 -42.58 5.57 11.41
C LEU A 821 -42.10 6.68 12.36
N MET A 822 -42.98 7.09 13.31
CA MET A 822 -42.59 8.06 14.35
C MET A 822 -41.55 7.48 15.30
N LYS A 823 -41.68 6.20 15.73
CA LYS A 823 -40.66 5.52 16.54
C LYS A 823 -39.28 5.52 15.86
N GLN A 824 -39.25 5.28 14.53
CA GLN A 824 -38.00 5.34 13.72
C GLN A 824 -37.45 6.77 13.68
N TYR A 825 -38.29 7.77 13.44
CA TYR A 825 -37.87 9.19 13.38
C TYR A 825 -37.27 9.63 14.72
N ASP A 826 -37.95 9.34 15.82
CA ASP A 826 -37.49 9.75 17.17
C ASP A 826 -36.16 9.08 17.51
N TYR A 827 -35.97 7.79 17.15
CA TYR A 827 -34.70 7.10 17.38
C TYR A 827 -33.58 7.71 16.52
N LEU A 828 -33.81 7.97 15.23
CA LEU A 828 -32.84 8.62 14.34
C LEU A 828 -32.45 9.99 14.86
N LYS A 829 -33.42 10.82 15.32
CA LYS A 829 -33.17 12.13 15.91
C LYS A 829 -32.28 12.00 17.15
N LYS A 830 -32.56 11.05 18.02
CA LYS A 830 -31.77 10.76 19.22
C LYS A 830 -30.32 10.43 18.84
N VAL A 831 -30.12 9.48 17.90
CA VAL A 831 -28.79 9.06 17.43
C VAL A 831 -28.02 10.23 16.80
N ILE A 832 -28.65 11.05 15.97
CA ILE A 832 -28.03 12.23 15.36
C ILE A 832 -27.55 13.22 16.45
N THR A 833 -28.32 13.38 17.53
CA THR A 833 -27.92 14.25 18.68
C THR A 833 -26.74 13.62 19.41
N GLU A 834 -26.79 12.32 19.76
CA GLU A 834 -25.71 11.61 20.46
C GLU A 834 -24.39 11.53 19.69
N LEU A 835 -24.42 11.67 18.38
CA LEU A 835 -23.23 11.71 17.54
C LEU A 835 -22.65 13.13 17.38
N LYS A 836 -23.44 14.17 17.65
CA LYS A 836 -22.98 15.58 17.58
C LYS A 836 -22.35 16.05 18.89
N ASP A 837 -22.83 15.49 20.02
CA ASP A 837 -22.29 15.71 21.35
C ASP A 837 -20.96 14.94 21.58
#